data_30def34c353c8257fa1e6a102c176a21
#
_entry.id   30def34c353c8257fa1e6a102c176a21
#
_cell.length_a   1.000
_cell.length_b   1.000
_cell.length_c   1.000
_cell.angle_alpha   90.00
_cell.angle_beta   90.00
_cell.angle_gamma   90.00
#
_symmetry.space_group_name_H-M   'P 1'
#
loop_
_entity.id
_entity.type
_entity.pdbx_description
1 polymer ?
#
loop_
_entity_poly.entity_id
_entity_poly.type
_entity_poly.pdbx_seq_one_letter_code
_entity_poly.pdbx_strand_id
1 'polypeptide(L)'
;MARGMGVEYEVLDAEECARRHPLISTDNLLGGLWDGEDGDFDPAQLCQALAFHARKAGAEVYRQTNVTNLTQHKDGTWTEKSDKGSIDADIVVNACGYRVNEVGAMMGVHHPVASMEHQYFLTEPIQAITDFGKRVPLLRCPIDDFYSRQEKQGLLVGFYEQDCKTWGMDGVDPNFVNALCPDDLERIMPVLENVFKRMPVLEEVGIHTVVNGPITYTIDGAPLVGPIPGKRNAYCIIGLRAGLGEGGGHGWLLAQQIVHGEACYDTWCIDPRRFTGHTNVELTALKAIEDYQNEFRFHFPNEHRPAGRNAKTTPLTPILAAEGAEFTVVNGWERMELIKSSPDFHVTHGFHFDESFPIVAAEIDAVQNAVGLTEVNGFNRFEITGSDARPFVDRMFCGKITAKAGRVGLGYLLNHHGMLKGEATIANLPASDRGGERMWYGSAAASEFHDMDWLTKHIGADEDVQVKSLTNDMTILVIAGPKARDVLQSVSRADWSKEAFPWLSVRECFVGYAPATVIAVSFSGEMAYEIHVPNASLYAAYTALREAGKAHGMKLFGALAVEAMRMEKGYLHWKADILTEFDPFETGLNRFVHLDKSDFIGKAALTERAKTPPKKKLVTLIVDSDKTPARGGASVMDGGVVVGTVSSGGYGHRVGKNIAYAFLDAPFATEGQPLVIDMLGQEISATVTNSALYDPDMSRVRA
;
A
#
# COMPACT_ATOMS: atom_id res chain seq x y z
N MET A 1 -15.02 -8.29 -7.33
CA MET A 1 -13.81 -7.73 -7.96
C MET A 1 -13.70 -8.09 -9.44
N ALA A 2 -13.65 -9.36 -9.83
CA ALA A 2 -13.52 -9.77 -11.24
C ALA A 2 -14.55 -9.14 -12.18
N ARG A 3 -15.83 -9.17 -11.81
CA ARG A 3 -16.91 -8.50 -12.58
C ARG A 3 -16.65 -7.01 -12.81
N GLY A 4 -16.11 -6.31 -11.79
CA GLY A 4 -15.76 -4.89 -11.89
C GLY A 4 -14.60 -4.60 -12.84
N MET A 5 -13.77 -5.59 -13.10
CA MET A 5 -12.66 -5.53 -14.08
C MET A 5 -13.04 -6.07 -15.46
N GLY A 6 -14.27 -6.57 -15.64
CA GLY A 6 -14.72 -7.18 -16.89
C GLY A 6 -14.15 -8.58 -17.14
N VAL A 7 -13.65 -9.25 -16.10
CA VAL A 7 -13.11 -10.62 -16.19
C VAL A 7 -14.20 -11.62 -15.83
N GLU A 8 -14.44 -12.58 -16.71
CA GLU A 8 -15.41 -13.64 -16.53
C GLU A 8 -14.74 -14.91 -16.01
N TYR A 9 -15.27 -15.44 -14.88
CA TYR A 9 -14.85 -16.73 -14.32
C TYR A 9 -16.01 -17.71 -14.27
N GLU A 10 -15.67 -18.99 -14.44
CA GLU A 10 -16.56 -20.08 -14.11
C GLU A 10 -16.08 -20.76 -12.82
N VAL A 11 -16.98 -21.01 -11.87
CA VAL A 11 -16.70 -21.86 -10.72
C VAL A 11 -17.09 -23.29 -11.08
N LEU A 12 -16.11 -24.18 -11.08
CA LEU A 12 -16.27 -25.58 -11.47
C LEU A 12 -16.35 -26.46 -10.23
N ASP A 13 -17.18 -27.51 -10.29
CA ASP A 13 -17.07 -28.61 -9.34
C ASP A 13 -15.90 -29.55 -9.69
N ALA A 14 -15.62 -30.52 -8.82
CA ALA A 14 -14.48 -31.41 -8.99
C ALA A 14 -14.60 -32.30 -10.24
N GLU A 15 -15.81 -32.75 -10.61
CA GLU A 15 -16.05 -33.57 -11.80
C GLU A 15 -15.78 -32.76 -13.10
N GLU A 16 -16.25 -31.54 -13.14
CA GLU A 16 -16.00 -30.65 -14.29
C GLU A 16 -14.52 -30.27 -14.39
N CYS A 17 -13.82 -30.08 -13.27
CA CYS A 17 -12.36 -29.90 -13.26
C CYS A 17 -11.65 -31.08 -13.92
N ALA A 18 -11.97 -32.31 -13.53
CA ALA A 18 -11.39 -33.52 -14.13
C ALA A 18 -11.77 -33.69 -15.61
N ARG A 19 -12.99 -33.30 -15.99
CA ARG A 19 -13.41 -33.34 -17.39
C ARG A 19 -12.62 -32.38 -18.28
N ARG A 20 -12.28 -31.19 -17.75
CA ARG A 20 -11.46 -30.17 -18.47
C ARG A 20 -9.97 -30.50 -18.41
N HIS A 21 -9.49 -31.06 -17.32
CA HIS A 21 -8.08 -31.39 -17.10
C HIS A 21 -7.94 -32.88 -16.71
N PRO A 22 -7.84 -33.81 -17.68
CA PRO A 22 -7.98 -35.22 -17.48
C PRO A 22 -6.83 -35.90 -16.69
N LEU A 23 -5.77 -35.16 -16.34
CA LEU A 23 -4.60 -35.65 -15.64
C LEU A 23 -4.69 -35.45 -14.11
N ILE A 24 -5.71 -34.73 -13.60
CA ILE A 24 -5.86 -34.47 -12.17
C ILE A 24 -6.74 -35.50 -11.48
N SER A 25 -6.36 -35.87 -10.24
CA SER A 25 -7.23 -36.57 -9.31
C SER A 25 -8.25 -35.62 -8.68
N THR A 26 -9.48 -36.11 -8.52
CA THR A 26 -10.53 -35.39 -7.79
C THR A 26 -10.51 -35.60 -6.29
N ASP A 27 -9.62 -36.44 -5.79
CA ASP A 27 -9.52 -36.75 -4.36
C ASP A 27 -9.24 -35.48 -3.56
N ASN A 28 -10.10 -35.20 -2.59
CA ASN A 28 -10.06 -33.99 -1.77
C ASN A 28 -10.10 -32.64 -2.56
N LEU A 29 -10.62 -32.68 -3.79
CA LEU A 29 -10.82 -31.50 -4.60
C LEU A 29 -12.25 -30.97 -4.39
N LEU A 30 -12.38 -29.72 -3.92
CA LEU A 30 -13.67 -29.06 -3.75
C LEU A 30 -14.20 -28.50 -5.08
N GLY A 31 -13.32 -28.09 -5.97
CA GLY A 31 -13.64 -27.47 -7.25
C GLY A 31 -12.49 -26.64 -7.79
N GLY A 32 -12.78 -25.84 -8.79
CA GLY A 32 -11.80 -24.96 -9.42
C GLY A 32 -12.40 -23.64 -9.91
N LEU A 33 -11.53 -22.71 -10.19
CA LEU A 33 -11.85 -21.46 -10.87
C LEU A 33 -11.30 -21.55 -12.29
N TRP A 34 -12.17 -21.36 -13.26
CA TRP A 34 -11.80 -21.38 -14.67
C TRP A 34 -11.75 -19.97 -15.24
N ASP A 35 -10.61 -19.61 -15.82
CA ASP A 35 -10.43 -18.43 -16.63
C ASP A 35 -10.28 -18.84 -18.09
N GLY A 36 -11.25 -18.48 -18.93
CA GLY A 36 -11.25 -18.83 -20.35
C GLY A 36 -10.40 -17.91 -21.21
N GLU A 37 -9.98 -16.77 -20.67
CA GLU A 37 -9.17 -15.76 -21.37
C GLU A 37 -7.68 -15.88 -21.05
N ASP A 38 -7.30 -16.68 -20.05
CA ASP A 38 -5.91 -16.95 -19.72
C ASP A 38 -5.24 -17.87 -20.75
N GLY A 39 -3.91 -17.86 -20.76
CA GLY A 39 -3.13 -18.63 -21.72
C GLY A 39 -1.66 -18.70 -21.41
N ASP A 40 -0.89 -19.27 -22.32
CA ASP A 40 0.55 -19.36 -22.24
C ASP A 40 1.20 -19.00 -23.59
N PHE A 41 2.42 -18.52 -23.53
CA PHE A 41 3.22 -18.17 -24.70
C PHE A 41 4.72 -18.38 -24.45
N ASP A 42 5.48 -18.38 -25.54
CA ASP A 42 6.94 -18.49 -25.49
C ASP A 42 7.57 -17.16 -25.05
N PRO A 43 8.28 -17.10 -23.90
CA PRO A 43 8.86 -15.87 -23.39
C PRO A 43 9.90 -15.26 -24.33
N ALA A 44 10.70 -16.09 -25.01
CA ALA A 44 11.73 -15.60 -25.91
C ALA A 44 11.08 -14.95 -27.16
N GLN A 45 10.03 -15.56 -27.72
CA GLN A 45 9.31 -14.97 -28.83
C GLN A 45 8.62 -13.66 -28.45
N LEU A 46 8.01 -13.58 -27.27
CA LEU A 46 7.42 -12.33 -26.79
C LEU A 46 8.45 -11.23 -26.70
N CYS A 47 9.61 -11.47 -26.03
CA CYS A 47 10.68 -10.49 -25.92
C CYS A 47 11.21 -10.03 -27.28
N GLN A 48 11.36 -10.96 -28.25
CA GLN A 48 11.80 -10.61 -29.60
C GLN A 48 10.74 -9.78 -30.33
N ALA A 49 9.46 -10.11 -30.18
CA ALA A 49 8.35 -9.34 -30.78
C ALA A 49 8.30 -7.91 -30.24
N LEU A 50 8.39 -7.76 -28.90
CA LEU A 50 8.42 -6.43 -28.26
C LEU A 50 9.63 -5.61 -28.72
N ALA A 51 10.84 -6.21 -28.75
CA ALA A 51 12.04 -5.55 -29.22
C ALA A 51 11.94 -5.16 -30.72
N PHE A 52 11.34 -6.01 -31.55
CA PHE A 52 11.09 -5.71 -32.96
C PHE A 52 10.17 -4.50 -33.15
N HIS A 53 9.06 -4.46 -32.40
CA HIS A 53 8.11 -3.34 -32.48
C HIS A 53 8.70 -2.05 -31.89
N ALA A 54 9.48 -2.13 -30.80
CA ALA A 54 10.18 -0.98 -30.24
C ALA A 54 11.16 -0.37 -31.26
N ARG A 55 11.96 -1.21 -31.95
CA ARG A 55 12.86 -0.74 -33.03
C ARG A 55 12.09 -0.10 -34.17
N LYS A 56 10.94 -0.66 -34.55
CA LYS A 56 10.07 -0.08 -35.57
C LYS A 56 9.54 1.31 -35.19
N ALA A 57 9.39 1.55 -33.90
CA ALA A 57 9.00 2.84 -33.33
C ALA A 57 10.18 3.80 -33.11
N GLY A 58 11.40 3.40 -33.48
CA GLY A 58 12.60 4.23 -33.40
C GLY A 58 13.52 3.95 -32.19
N ALA A 59 13.20 2.97 -31.35
CA ALA A 59 14.09 2.59 -30.27
C ALA A 59 15.35 1.87 -30.79
N GLU A 60 16.50 2.19 -30.20
CA GLU A 60 17.77 1.50 -30.48
C GLU A 60 18.00 0.42 -29.42
N VAL A 61 18.47 -0.76 -29.84
CA VAL A 61 18.75 -1.90 -28.96
C VAL A 61 20.19 -2.36 -29.16
N TYR A 62 21.02 -2.10 -28.17
CA TYR A 62 22.44 -2.46 -28.15
C TYR A 62 22.64 -3.75 -27.36
N ARG A 63 22.87 -4.84 -28.07
CA ARG A 63 23.16 -6.14 -27.48
C ARG A 63 24.63 -6.29 -27.12
N GLN A 64 24.96 -7.17 -26.16
CA GLN A 64 26.33 -7.43 -25.72
C GLN A 64 27.05 -6.12 -25.35
N THR A 65 26.35 -5.24 -24.66
CA THR A 65 26.84 -3.93 -24.19
C THR A 65 26.65 -3.88 -22.70
N ASN A 66 27.75 -3.92 -21.96
CA ASN A 66 27.69 -3.96 -20.50
C ASN A 66 27.80 -2.55 -19.93
N VAL A 67 26.78 -2.13 -19.17
CA VAL A 67 26.80 -0.86 -18.44
C VAL A 67 27.76 -0.98 -17.27
N THR A 68 28.71 -0.05 -17.18
CA THR A 68 29.78 -0.08 -16.17
C THR A 68 29.67 1.06 -15.16
N ASN A 69 28.95 2.16 -15.49
CA ASN A 69 28.75 3.27 -14.58
C ASN A 69 27.55 4.13 -15.00
N LEU A 70 26.89 4.75 -14.02
CA LEU A 70 25.85 5.75 -14.19
C LEU A 70 26.22 7.01 -13.39
N THR A 71 26.20 8.18 -14.02
CA THR A 71 26.53 9.44 -13.38
C THR A 71 25.37 10.43 -13.57
N GLN A 72 24.77 10.90 -12.47
CA GLN A 72 23.75 11.95 -12.50
C GLN A 72 24.39 13.34 -12.50
N HIS A 73 23.91 14.22 -13.37
CA HIS A 73 24.29 15.61 -13.43
C HIS A 73 23.39 16.51 -12.58
N LYS A 74 23.84 17.73 -12.31
CA LYS A 74 23.13 18.71 -11.47
C LYS A 74 21.76 19.12 -12.06
N ASP A 75 21.62 19.12 -13.38
CA ASP A 75 20.38 19.41 -14.09
C ASP A 75 19.39 18.22 -14.08
N GLY A 76 19.83 17.05 -13.62
CA GLY A 76 19.03 15.83 -13.54
C GLY A 76 19.19 14.90 -14.72
N THR A 77 20.00 15.24 -15.71
CA THR A 77 20.41 14.34 -16.81
C THR A 77 21.40 13.29 -16.34
N TRP A 78 21.69 12.29 -17.17
CA TRP A 78 22.53 11.16 -16.85
C TRP A 78 23.56 10.90 -17.95
N THR A 79 24.77 10.50 -17.57
CA THR A 79 25.72 9.84 -18.48
C THR A 79 25.81 8.37 -18.10
N GLU A 80 25.48 7.50 -19.05
CA GLU A 80 25.69 6.06 -18.97
C GLU A 80 27.02 5.71 -19.65
N LYS A 81 27.86 4.94 -18.95
CA LYS A 81 29.11 4.36 -19.52
C LYS A 81 28.93 2.87 -19.69
N SER A 82 29.35 2.39 -20.85
CA SER A 82 29.44 0.97 -21.15
C SER A 82 30.85 0.57 -21.57
N ASP A 83 31.07 -0.73 -21.77
CA ASP A 83 32.30 -1.29 -22.36
C ASP A 83 32.53 -0.88 -23.81
N LYS A 84 31.51 -0.25 -24.47
CA LYS A 84 31.58 0.18 -25.88
C LYS A 84 31.47 1.68 -26.10
N GLY A 85 31.30 2.45 -25.05
CA GLY A 85 31.19 3.91 -25.16
C GLY A 85 30.28 4.51 -24.09
N SER A 86 29.87 5.76 -24.31
CA SER A 86 29.00 6.48 -23.37
C SER A 86 27.80 7.07 -24.10
N ILE A 87 26.67 7.15 -23.40
CA ILE A 87 25.44 7.78 -23.87
C ILE A 87 25.00 8.80 -22.81
N ASP A 88 24.65 10.01 -23.26
CA ASP A 88 23.98 10.99 -22.41
C ASP A 88 22.46 10.85 -22.62
N ALA A 89 21.72 10.83 -21.52
CA ALA A 89 20.28 10.61 -21.50
C ALA A 89 19.57 11.57 -20.54
N ASP A 90 18.39 12.02 -20.92
CA ASP A 90 17.54 12.82 -20.05
C ASP A 90 16.96 11.97 -18.92
N ILE A 91 16.66 10.70 -19.20
CA ILE A 91 16.00 9.76 -18.27
C ILE A 91 16.71 8.41 -18.34
N VAL A 92 16.84 7.75 -17.19
CA VAL A 92 17.34 6.38 -17.09
C VAL A 92 16.30 5.46 -16.44
N VAL A 93 16.21 4.22 -16.95
CA VAL A 93 15.32 3.18 -16.39
C VAL A 93 16.14 1.94 -16.06
N ASN A 94 16.12 1.55 -14.77
CA ASN A 94 16.71 0.29 -14.33
C ASN A 94 15.68 -0.84 -14.53
N ALA A 95 15.90 -1.71 -15.53
CA ALA A 95 15.10 -2.89 -15.83
C ALA A 95 15.96 -4.17 -15.81
N CYS A 96 16.97 -4.24 -14.93
CA CYS A 96 18.08 -5.20 -15.02
C CYS A 96 17.80 -6.53 -14.28
N GLY A 97 16.57 -6.84 -13.92
CA GLY A 97 16.17 -8.13 -13.34
C GLY A 97 17.04 -8.48 -12.12
N TYR A 98 17.64 -9.67 -12.12
CA TYR A 98 18.48 -10.12 -11.00
C TYR A 98 19.77 -9.30 -10.79
N ARG A 99 20.17 -8.45 -11.74
CA ARG A 99 21.28 -7.51 -11.60
C ARG A 99 20.87 -6.10 -11.14
N VAL A 100 19.60 -5.93 -10.72
CA VAL A 100 19.04 -4.63 -10.38
C VAL A 100 19.83 -3.87 -9.31
N ASN A 101 20.38 -4.57 -8.31
CA ASN A 101 21.14 -3.95 -7.23
C ASN A 101 22.59 -3.61 -7.64
N GLU A 102 23.17 -4.31 -8.62
CA GLU A 102 24.44 -3.90 -9.23
C GLU A 102 24.31 -2.55 -9.94
N VAL A 103 23.25 -2.39 -10.74
CA VAL A 103 22.95 -1.12 -11.41
C VAL A 103 22.47 -0.06 -10.41
N GLY A 104 21.69 -0.45 -9.41
CA GLY A 104 21.29 0.42 -8.29
C GLY A 104 22.49 1.02 -7.55
N ALA A 105 23.53 0.21 -7.29
CA ALA A 105 24.76 0.65 -6.66
C ALA A 105 25.50 1.73 -7.48
N MET A 106 25.46 1.66 -8.82
CA MET A 106 26.01 2.70 -9.70
C MET A 106 25.30 4.04 -9.52
N MET A 107 24.02 4.01 -9.14
CA MET A 107 23.20 5.19 -8.83
C MET A 107 23.26 5.57 -7.34
N GLY A 108 23.93 4.77 -6.50
CA GLY A 108 23.93 4.96 -5.03
C GLY A 108 22.58 4.67 -4.38
N VAL A 109 21.84 3.68 -4.89
CA VAL A 109 20.57 3.20 -4.33
C VAL A 109 20.61 1.69 -4.13
N HIS A 110 19.89 1.20 -3.12
CA HIS A 110 19.58 -0.21 -2.92
C HIS A 110 18.09 -0.43 -3.14
N HIS A 111 17.77 -1.35 -4.06
CA HIS A 111 16.39 -1.76 -4.27
C HIS A 111 16.06 -2.93 -3.34
N PRO A 112 14.90 -2.93 -2.65
CA PRO A 112 14.48 -4.03 -1.79
C PRO A 112 14.00 -5.24 -2.61
N VAL A 113 14.93 -5.84 -3.35
CA VAL A 113 14.73 -6.99 -4.24
C VAL A 113 15.79 -8.03 -3.94
N ALA A 114 15.36 -9.26 -3.72
CA ALA A 114 16.19 -10.46 -3.63
C ALA A 114 15.87 -11.41 -4.77
N SER A 115 16.86 -12.16 -5.25
CA SER A 115 16.64 -13.24 -6.20
C SER A 115 16.52 -14.57 -5.45
N MET A 116 15.58 -15.39 -5.88
CA MET A 116 15.35 -16.75 -5.40
C MET A 116 15.70 -17.72 -6.52
N GLU A 117 16.27 -18.89 -6.18
CA GLU A 117 16.29 -19.99 -7.12
C GLU A 117 14.90 -20.54 -7.31
N HIS A 118 14.47 -20.63 -8.56
CA HIS A 118 13.17 -21.20 -8.92
C HIS A 118 13.35 -22.25 -9.99
N GLN A 119 12.79 -23.44 -9.76
CA GLN A 119 12.96 -24.51 -10.72
C GLN A 119 11.65 -25.15 -11.15
N TYR A 120 11.67 -25.66 -12.36
CA TYR A 120 10.64 -26.48 -12.94
C TYR A 120 11.28 -27.61 -13.75
N PHE A 121 10.54 -28.63 -14.05
CA PHE A 121 10.98 -29.63 -15.01
C PHE A 121 10.00 -29.82 -16.17
N LEU A 122 10.53 -30.33 -17.26
CA LEU A 122 9.79 -30.85 -18.40
C LEU A 122 9.74 -32.37 -18.30
N THR A 123 8.57 -32.93 -18.54
CA THR A 123 8.41 -34.41 -18.57
C THR A 123 8.72 -35.00 -19.93
N GLU A 124 9.00 -36.30 -19.97
CA GLU A 124 8.85 -37.09 -21.18
C GLU A 124 7.40 -37.07 -21.67
N PRO A 125 7.12 -37.49 -22.92
CA PRO A 125 5.76 -37.54 -23.47
C PRO A 125 4.79 -38.36 -22.62
N ILE A 126 3.58 -37.84 -22.42
CA ILE A 126 2.50 -38.46 -21.65
C ILE A 126 1.41 -38.95 -22.62
N GLN A 127 1.16 -40.22 -22.68
CA GLN A 127 0.19 -40.83 -23.62
C GLN A 127 -1.22 -40.24 -23.42
N ALA A 128 -1.64 -39.99 -22.19
CA ALA A 128 -2.94 -39.43 -21.89
C ALA A 128 -3.16 -37.99 -22.49
N ILE A 129 -2.10 -37.22 -22.68
CA ILE A 129 -2.17 -35.90 -23.39
C ILE A 129 -2.49 -36.12 -24.87
N THR A 130 -1.83 -37.12 -25.50
CA THR A 130 -2.09 -37.47 -26.89
C THR A 130 -3.51 -37.97 -27.08
N ASP A 131 -3.98 -38.83 -26.18
CA ASP A 131 -5.31 -39.46 -26.26
C ASP A 131 -6.44 -38.45 -25.97
N PHE A 132 -6.18 -37.40 -25.22
CA PHE A 132 -7.14 -36.30 -24.96
C PHE A 132 -7.50 -35.53 -26.23
N GLY A 133 -6.61 -35.49 -27.21
CA GLY A 133 -6.87 -34.94 -28.55
C GLY A 133 -7.06 -33.43 -28.64
N LYS A 134 -6.89 -32.72 -27.52
CA LYS A 134 -6.88 -31.26 -27.46
C LYS A 134 -5.84 -30.81 -26.43
N ARG A 135 -5.53 -29.51 -26.39
CA ARG A 135 -4.59 -28.96 -25.41
C ARG A 135 -5.14 -29.11 -24.00
N VAL A 136 -4.29 -29.60 -23.09
CA VAL A 136 -4.57 -29.62 -21.65
C VAL A 136 -4.45 -28.19 -21.10
N PRO A 137 -5.43 -27.70 -20.32
CA PRO A 137 -5.36 -26.38 -19.73
C PRO A 137 -4.14 -26.20 -18.83
N LEU A 138 -3.71 -24.97 -18.67
CA LEU A 138 -2.80 -24.57 -17.61
C LEU A 138 -3.48 -24.87 -16.25
N LEU A 139 -2.76 -25.44 -15.32
CA LEU A 139 -3.19 -25.71 -13.94
C LEU A 139 -2.35 -24.89 -12.97
N ARG A 140 -3.00 -24.23 -12.05
CA ARG A 140 -2.40 -23.65 -10.85
C ARG A 140 -3.08 -24.28 -9.64
N CYS A 141 -2.32 -24.99 -8.79
CA CYS A 141 -2.83 -25.72 -7.64
C CYS A 141 -2.29 -25.13 -6.33
N PRO A 142 -3.00 -24.15 -5.74
CA PRO A 142 -2.52 -23.45 -4.55
C PRO A 142 -2.38 -24.33 -3.31
N ILE A 143 -3.19 -25.39 -3.22
CA ILE A 143 -3.17 -26.29 -2.04
C ILE A 143 -1.96 -27.22 -2.04
N ASP A 144 -1.44 -27.54 -3.22
CA ASP A 144 -0.33 -28.48 -3.42
C ASP A 144 0.96 -27.76 -3.86
N ASP A 145 1.00 -26.42 -3.81
CA ASP A 145 2.14 -25.52 -4.09
C ASP A 145 2.82 -25.76 -5.46
N PHE A 146 2.03 -26.04 -6.52
CA PHE A 146 2.57 -26.23 -7.87
C PHE A 146 1.71 -25.66 -8.97
N TYR A 147 2.31 -25.53 -10.15
CA TYR A 147 1.62 -25.22 -11.40
C TYR A 147 2.08 -26.15 -12.52
N SER A 148 1.25 -26.33 -13.54
CA SER A 148 1.63 -27.07 -14.74
C SER A 148 1.00 -26.52 -15.99
N ARG A 149 1.68 -26.71 -17.12
CA ARG A 149 1.14 -26.45 -18.45
C ARG A 149 1.63 -27.51 -19.44
N GLN A 150 0.86 -27.70 -20.48
CA GLN A 150 1.30 -28.61 -21.54
C GLN A 150 2.48 -28.01 -22.32
N GLU A 151 3.55 -28.80 -22.47
CA GLU A 151 4.68 -28.52 -23.34
C GLU A 151 4.85 -29.68 -24.34
N LYS A 152 4.52 -29.40 -25.61
CA LYS A 152 4.45 -30.46 -26.66
C LYS A 152 3.52 -31.61 -26.26
N GLN A 153 4.08 -32.83 -26.07
CA GLN A 153 3.37 -34.04 -25.62
C GLN A 153 3.59 -34.34 -24.14
N GLY A 154 4.31 -33.51 -23.41
CA GLY A 154 4.55 -33.61 -21.98
C GLY A 154 4.00 -32.41 -21.23
N LEU A 155 4.45 -32.24 -19.99
CA LEU A 155 4.13 -31.13 -19.12
C LEU A 155 5.38 -30.37 -18.69
N LEU A 156 5.26 -29.08 -18.53
CA LEU A 156 6.09 -28.28 -17.67
C LEU A 156 5.42 -28.28 -16.29
N VAL A 157 6.19 -28.60 -15.23
CA VAL A 157 5.72 -28.62 -13.84
C VAL A 157 6.67 -27.80 -12.98
N GLY A 158 6.17 -26.75 -12.34
CA GLY A 158 6.95 -25.86 -11.48
C GLY A 158 6.39 -25.80 -10.06
N PHE A 159 7.22 -25.41 -9.11
CA PHE A 159 7.00 -25.59 -7.68
C PHE A 159 7.34 -24.33 -6.89
N TYR A 160 6.70 -24.21 -5.71
CA TYR A 160 7.06 -23.21 -4.69
C TYR A 160 7.31 -23.93 -3.37
N GLU A 161 8.51 -24.43 -3.24
CA GLU A 161 8.95 -25.25 -2.11
C GLU A 161 9.24 -24.42 -0.86
N GLN A 162 9.06 -25.02 0.32
CA GLN A 162 9.32 -24.38 1.61
C GLN A 162 10.81 -24.21 1.91
N ASP A 163 11.67 -25.14 1.43
CA ASP A 163 13.13 -25.07 1.56
C ASP A 163 13.75 -24.27 0.39
N CYS A 164 13.21 -23.08 0.13
CA CYS A 164 13.65 -22.21 -0.95
C CYS A 164 14.99 -21.53 -0.62
N LYS A 165 15.73 -21.11 -1.67
CA LYS A 165 17.05 -20.51 -1.55
C LYS A 165 17.08 -19.12 -2.17
N THR A 166 17.69 -18.16 -1.48
CA THR A 166 18.14 -16.91 -2.09
C THR A 166 19.35 -17.15 -2.99
N TRP A 167 19.47 -16.34 -4.02
CA TRP A 167 20.55 -16.44 -4.99
C TRP A 167 21.24 -15.08 -5.23
N GLY A 168 22.56 -15.10 -5.37
CA GLY A 168 23.34 -13.92 -5.74
C GLY A 168 23.30 -12.76 -4.73
N MET A 169 23.04 -13.05 -3.45
CA MET A 169 22.91 -12.00 -2.41
C MET A 169 24.22 -11.25 -2.15
N ASP A 170 25.38 -11.93 -2.32
CA ASP A 170 26.71 -11.36 -2.19
C ASP A 170 27.26 -10.78 -3.50
N GLY A 171 26.41 -10.66 -4.52
CA GLY A 171 26.75 -10.25 -5.88
C GLY A 171 26.59 -11.38 -6.88
N VAL A 172 26.33 -11.04 -8.13
CA VAL A 172 26.15 -11.99 -9.22
C VAL A 172 27.47 -12.18 -9.94
N ASP A 173 27.87 -13.43 -10.18
CA ASP A 173 29.07 -13.73 -10.99
C ASP A 173 28.97 -12.98 -12.34
N PRO A 174 29.98 -12.15 -12.70
CA PRO A 174 30.00 -11.46 -13.97
C PRO A 174 29.86 -12.37 -15.19
N ASN A 175 30.25 -13.64 -15.07
CA ASN A 175 30.16 -14.64 -16.12
C ASN A 175 28.82 -15.36 -16.17
N PHE A 176 27.92 -15.13 -15.21
CA PHE A 176 26.56 -15.66 -15.24
C PHE A 176 25.73 -14.89 -16.27
N VAL A 177 25.85 -15.28 -17.52
CA VAL A 177 25.21 -14.68 -18.68
C VAL A 177 24.55 -15.76 -19.50
N ASN A 178 23.22 -15.70 -19.64
CA ASN A 178 22.44 -16.73 -20.33
C ASN A 178 22.72 -18.15 -19.79
N ALA A 179 22.79 -18.23 -18.47
CA ALA A 179 23.13 -19.44 -17.73
C ALA A 179 21.96 -19.83 -16.79
N LEU A 180 21.98 -21.06 -16.34
CA LEU A 180 21.05 -21.61 -15.34
C LEU A 180 21.80 -21.93 -14.06
N CYS A 181 21.08 -21.96 -12.94
CA CYS A 181 21.56 -22.52 -11.70
C CYS A 181 21.66 -24.07 -11.80
N PRO A 182 22.48 -24.72 -10.96
CA PRO A 182 22.50 -26.17 -10.89
C PRO A 182 21.12 -26.75 -10.52
N ASP A 183 20.81 -27.94 -11.03
CA ASP A 183 19.59 -28.66 -10.67
C ASP A 183 19.63 -29.05 -9.18
N ASP A 184 18.46 -28.97 -8.53
CA ASP A 184 18.30 -29.31 -7.09
C ASP A 184 16.96 -30.02 -6.87
N LEU A 185 16.88 -31.24 -7.38
CA LEU A 185 15.63 -32.04 -7.26
C LEU A 185 15.30 -32.45 -5.82
N GLU A 186 16.33 -32.58 -4.96
CA GLU A 186 16.09 -32.96 -3.55
C GLU A 186 15.25 -31.90 -2.83
N ARG A 187 15.43 -30.63 -3.14
CA ARG A 187 14.71 -29.50 -2.55
C ARG A 187 13.20 -29.54 -2.85
N ILE A 188 12.80 -30.02 -4.02
CA ILE A 188 11.38 -30.08 -4.43
C ILE A 188 10.68 -31.38 -4.06
N MET A 189 11.39 -32.41 -3.56
CA MET A 189 10.79 -33.69 -3.23
C MET A 189 9.56 -33.62 -2.33
N PRO A 190 9.54 -32.78 -1.26
CA PRO A 190 8.34 -32.68 -0.40
C PRO A 190 7.10 -32.15 -1.14
N VAL A 191 7.27 -31.27 -2.14
CA VAL A 191 6.17 -30.80 -2.97
C VAL A 191 5.76 -31.88 -3.99
N LEU A 192 6.72 -32.58 -4.58
CA LEU A 192 6.44 -33.66 -5.54
C LEU A 192 5.53 -34.75 -4.98
N GLU A 193 5.65 -35.08 -3.70
CA GLU A 193 4.75 -36.06 -3.05
C GLU A 193 3.28 -35.63 -3.10
N ASN A 194 3.00 -34.33 -3.01
CA ASN A 194 1.65 -33.79 -3.15
C ASN A 194 1.23 -33.70 -4.62
N VAL A 195 2.16 -33.33 -5.50
CA VAL A 195 1.92 -33.29 -6.96
C VAL A 195 1.52 -34.68 -7.49
N PHE A 196 2.19 -35.75 -7.06
CA PHE A 196 1.84 -37.13 -7.46
C PHE A 196 0.43 -37.52 -7.01
N LYS A 197 -0.01 -37.09 -5.83
CA LYS A 197 -1.39 -37.32 -5.39
C LYS A 197 -2.41 -36.57 -6.26
N ARG A 198 -2.08 -35.33 -6.68
CA ARG A 198 -2.94 -34.50 -7.54
C ARG A 198 -2.87 -34.92 -9.00
N MET A 199 -1.72 -35.34 -9.47
CA MET A 199 -1.46 -35.75 -10.87
C MET A 199 -0.71 -37.07 -10.89
N PRO A 200 -1.39 -38.21 -10.65
CA PRO A 200 -0.75 -39.54 -10.50
C PRO A 200 0.09 -39.94 -11.72
N VAL A 201 -0.24 -39.48 -12.91
CA VAL A 201 0.53 -39.75 -14.13
C VAL A 201 1.99 -39.32 -14.03
N LEU A 202 2.30 -38.35 -13.20
CA LEU A 202 3.66 -37.81 -13.01
C LEU A 202 4.56 -38.78 -12.19
N GLU A 203 4.00 -39.72 -11.45
CA GLU A 203 4.77 -40.75 -10.74
C GLU A 203 5.40 -41.76 -11.70
N GLU A 204 4.79 -41.95 -12.87
CA GLU A 204 5.20 -42.95 -13.84
C GLU A 204 6.01 -42.42 -15.01
N VAL A 205 6.05 -41.05 -15.17
CA VAL A 205 6.70 -40.43 -16.30
C VAL A 205 8.09 -39.90 -15.95
N GLY A 206 9.05 -40.05 -16.89
CA GLY A 206 10.42 -39.55 -16.72
C GLY A 206 10.53 -38.01 -16.83
N ILE A 207 11.56 -37.48 -16.16
CA ILE A 207 11.94 -36.07 -16.31
C ILE A 207 12.86 -35.95 -17.55
N HIS A 208 12.46 -35.10 -18.49
CA HIS A 208 13.24 -34.84 -19.70
C HIS A 208 14.32 -33.76 -19.46
N THR A 209 13.97 -32.66 -18.77
CA THR A 209 14.88 -31.55 -18.52
C THR A 209 14.47 -30.83 -17.24
N VAL A 210 15.46 -30.43 -16.43
CA VAL A 210 15.28 -29.53 -15.30
C VAL A 210 15.76 -28.14 -15.70
N VAL A 211 15.05 -27.12 -15.29
CA VAL A 211 15.43 -25.70 -15.47
C VAL A 211 15.38 -25.04 -14.12
N ASN A 212 16.52 -24.56 -13.64
CA ASN A 212 16.63 -23.79 -12.39
C ASN A 212 17.25 -22.42 -12.69
N GLY A 213 16.59 -21.33 -12.31
CA GLY A 213 17.07 -19.99 -12.60
C GLY A 213 16.62 -18.97 -11.57
N PRO A 214 17.26 -17.78 -11.54
CA PRO A 214 16.93 -16.74 -10.59
C PRO A 214 15.61 -16.05 -10.97
N ILE A 215 14.71 -15.93 -10.00
CA ILE A 215 13.49 -15.11 -10.06
C ILE A 215 13.54 -14.03 -8.99
N THR A 216 13.10 -12.82 -9.29
CA THR A 216 13.22 -11.66 -8.39
C THR A 216 11.98 -11.46 -7.54
N TYR A 217 12.17 -11.26 -6.25
CA TYR A 217 11.14 -10.96 -5.24
C TYR A 217 11.42 -9.64 -4.54
N THR A 218 10.39 -8.86 -4.32
CA THR A 218 10.42 -7.68 -3.44
C THR A 218 10.03 -8.08 -2.01
N ILE A 219 10.08 -7.15 -1.07
CA ILE A 219 9.74 -7.44 0.34
C ILE A 219 8.23 -7.62 0.59
N ASP A 220 7.37 -7.28 -0.35
CA ASP A 220 5.90 -7.43 -0.25
C ASP A 220 5.30 -8.19 -1.44
N GLY A 221 6.14 -8.75 -2.29
CA GLY A 221 5.74 -9.50 -3.47
C GLY A 221 5.22 -8.68 -4.64
N ALA A 222 4.86 -7.42 -4.45
CA ALA A 222 4.46 -6.55 -5.56
C ALA A 222 5.70 -5.93 -6.25
N PRO A 223 5.71 -5.76 -7.58
CA PRO A 223 6.87 -5.21 -8.29
C PRO A 223 7.18 -3.76 -7.90
N LEU A 224 8.37 -3.29 -8.28
CA LEU A 224 8.76 -1.88 -8.18
C LEU A 224 8.72 -1.26 -9.57
N VAL A 225 7.71 -0.41 -9.82
CA VAL A 225 7.50 0.25 -11.11
C VAL A 225 7.23 1.73 -10.88
N GLY A 226 8.19 2.57 -11.26
CA GLY A 226 8.06 4.01 -11.06
C GLY A 226 9.36 4.72 -10.75
N PRO A 227 9.28 5.95 -10.21
CA PRO A 227 10.46 6.77 -9.88
C PRO A 227 11.32 6.13 -8.79
N ILE A 228 12.63 6.19 -8.96
CA ILE A 228 13.60 5.75 -7.94
C ILE A 228 13.68 6.83 -6.86
N PRO A 229 13.46 6.49 -5.56
CA PRO A 229 13.49 7.46 -4.47
C PRO A 229 14.80 8.27 -4.44
N GLY A 230 14.68 9.60 -4.31
CA GLY A 230 15.82 10.51 -4.20
C GLY A 230 16.66 10.67 -5.47
N LYS A 231 16.22 10.15 -6.62
CA LYS A 231 16.89 10.31 -7.90
C LYS A 231 16.02 11.04 -8.91
N ARG A 232 16.55 12.10 -9.49
CA ARG A 232 15.83 12.86 -10.52
C ARG A 232 15.92 12.12 -11.85
N ASN A 233 14.80 12.05 -12.59
CA ASN A 233 14.72 11.44 -13.92
C ASN A 233 15.27 10.00 -13.97
N ALA A 234 15.08 9.25 -12.90
CA ALA A 234 15.45 7.84 -12.81
C ALA A 234 14.23 7.01 -12.39
N TYR A 235 14.03 5.92 -13.08
CA TYR A 235 12.90 5.01 -12.90
C TYR A 235 13.39 3.56 -12.78
N CYS A 236 12.54 2.69 -12.27
CA CYS A 236 12.78 1.25 -12.31
C CYS A 236 11.52 0.48 -12.70
N ILE A 237 11.73 -0.72 -13.23
CA ILE A 237 10.73 -1.75 -13.49
C ILE A 237 11.37 -3.09 -13.19
N ILE A 238 11.12 -3.62 -11.99
CA ILE A 238 11.85 -4.76 -11.41
C ILE A 238 10.97 -5.54 -10.43
N GLY A 239 11.39 -6.77 -10.08
CA GLY A 239 10.68 -7.60 -9.12
C GLY A 239 9.37 -8.18 -9.67
N LEU A 240 9.24 -8.27 -10.98
CA LEU A 240 8.08 -8.87 -11.64
C LEU A 240 8.24 -10.39 -11.63
N ARG A 241 7.78 -11.04 -10.59
CA ARG A 241 7.82 -12.52 -10.47
C ARG A 241 6.94 -13.20 -11.52
N ALA A 242 5.78 -12.63 -11.82
CA ALA A 242 4.89 -13.05 -12.91
C ALA A 242 5.17 -12.25 -14.20
N GLY A 243 6.44 -12.09 -14.58
CA GLY A 243 6.91 -11.14 -15.59
C GLY A 243 6.20 -11.21 -16.94
N LEU A 244 5.72 -12.38 -17.36
CA LEU A 244 4.99 -12.53 -18.62
C LEU A 244 3.55 -11.99 -18.51
N GLY A 245 2.84 -12.30 -17.42
CA GLY A 245 1.48 -11.82 -17.20
C GLY A 245 1.41 -10.32 -16.90
N GLU A 246 2.43 -9.80 -16.19
CA GLU A 246 2.41 -8.43 -15.66
C GLU A 246 3.21 -7.43 -16.52
N GLY A 247 4.26 -7.89 -17.23
CA GLY A 247 5.24 -7.03 -17.85
C GLY A 247 4.68 -6.05 -18.87
N GLY A 248 3.66 -6.45 -19.65
CA GLY A 248 2.99 -5.59 -20.61
C GLY A 248 2.27 -4.42 -19.96
N GLY A 249 1.47 -4.70 -18.93
CA GLY A 249 0.73 -3.70 -18.16
C GLY A 249 1.64 -2.73 -17.42
N HIS A 250 2.62 -3.27 -16.71
CA HIS A 250 3.58 -2.44 -15.95
C HIS A 250 4.46 -1.58 -16.87
N GLY A 251 4.90 -2.12 -18.01
CA GLY A 251 5.62 -1.34 -19.02
C GLY A 251 4.79 -0.18 -19.57
N TRP A 252 3.49 -0.40 -19.81
CA TRP A 252 2.56 0.63 -20.26
C TRP A 252 2.33 1.71 -19.18
N LEU A 253 2.15 1.32 -17.91
CA LEU A 253 2.00 2.27 -16.81
C LEU A 253 3.26 3.11 -16.61
N LEU A 254 4.45 2.48 -16.67
CA LEU A 254 5.71 3.20 -16.55
C LEU A 254 5.92 4.18 -17.70
N ALA A 255 5.59 3.79 -18.93
CA ALA A 255 5.66 4.68 -20.08
C ALA A 255 4.77 5.92 -19.91
N GLN A 256 3.57 5.77 -19.36
CA GLN A 256 2.69 6.91 -19.02
C GLN A 256 3.32 7.81 -17.96
N GLN A 257 3.87 7.24 -16.89
CA GLN A 257 4.55 8.02 -15.85
C GLN A 257 5.71 8.84 -16.43
N ILE A 258 6.48 8.27 -17.34
CA ILE A 258 7.61 8.96 -17.98
C ILE A 258 7.12 10.07 -18.92
N VAL A 259 6.12 9.79 -19.76
CA VAL A 259 5.68 10.72 -20.81
C VAL A 259 4.73 11.79 -20.26
N HIS A 260 3.85 11.42 -19.33
CA HIS A 260 2.78 12.30 -18.84
C HIS A 260 2.98 12.73 -17.38
N GLY A 261 4.01 12.21 -16.70
CA GLY A 261 4.28 12.46 -15.28
C GLY A 261 3.47 11.60 -14.31
N GLU A 262 2.34 11.03 -14.74
CA GLU A 262 1.48 10.14 -13.96
C GLU A 262 0.85 9.07 -14.88
N ALA A 263 0.54 7.90 -14.31
CA ALA A 263 -0.25 6.88 -14.97
C ALA A 263 -1.75 7.17 -14.86
N CYS A 264 -2.55 6.52 -15.70
CA CYS A 264 -4.02 6.66 -15.68
C CYS A 264 -4.69 5.94 -14.51
N TYR A 265 -3.98 5.01 -13.86
CA TYR A 265 -4.41 4.30 -12.65
C TYR A 265 -3.53 4.68 -11.47
N ASP A 266 -4.03 4.49 -10.25
CA ASP A 266 -3.20 4.63 -9.05
C ASP A 266 -2.16 3.50 -9.00
N THR A 267 -0.89 3.88 -9.02
CA THR A 267 0.25 2.94 -9.06
C THR A 267 0.91 2.76 -7.70
N TRP A 268 0.28 3.18 -6.60
CA TRP A 268 0.90 3.15 -5.27
C TRP A 268 1.35 1.75 -4.83
N CYS A 269 0.58 0.73 -5.14
CA CYS A 269 0.93 -0.66 -4.77
C CYS A 269 2.21 -1.18 -5.44
N ILE A 270 2.67 -0.51 -6.51
CA ILE A 270 3.91 -0.84 -7.23
C ILE A 270 4.95 0.29 -7.20
N ASP A 271 4.64 1.43 -6.57
CA ASP A 271 5.55 2.58 -6.51
C ASP A 271 6.78 2.26 -5.63
N PRO A 272 8.02 2.40 -6.13
CA PRO A 272 9.23 2.15 -5.34
C PRO A 272 9.32 3.00 -4.06
N ARG A 273 8.67 4.16 -4.03
CA ARG A 273 8.65 5.08 -2.89
C ARG A 273 7.72 4.65 -1.76
N ARG A 274 6.99 3.52 -1.92
CA ARG A 274 6.19 2.93 -0.83
C ARG A 274 7.04 2.35 0.30
N PHE A 275 8.31 2.09 0.03
CA PHE A 275 9.28 1.69 1.04
C PHE A 275 10.11 2.89 1.49
N THR A 276 10.50 2.90 2.76
CA THR A 276 11.39 3.91 3.33
C THR A 276 12.75 3.31 3.68
N GLY A 277 13.62 4.07 4.34
CA GLY A 277 14.99 3.67 4.64
C GLY A 277 15.18 2.51 5.63
N HIS A 278 14.13 1.70 5.90
CA HIS A 278 14.22 0.53 6.77
C HIS A 278 14.63 -0.75 6.03
N THR A 279 14.59 -0.74 4.70
CA THR A 279 14.91 -1.92 3.89
C THR A 279 16.43 -2.08 3.76
N ASN A 280 16.90 -3.28 4.03
CA ASN A 280 18.29 -3.71 3.83
C ASN A 280 18.32 -5.11 3.21
N VAL A 281 19.53 -5.62 2.92
CA VAL A 281 19.70 -6.92 2.25
C VAL A 281 19.11 -8.06 3.07
N GLU A 282 19.35 -8.08 4.39
CA GLU A 282 18.90 -9.13 5.30
C GLU A 282 17.36 -9.17 5.42
N LEU A 283 16.74 -8.02 5.64
CA LEU A 283 15.28 -7.92 5.70
C LEU A 283 14.66 -8.31 4.36
N THR A 284 15.26 -7.89 3.26
CA THR A 284 14.78 -8.21 1.91
C THR A 284 14.83 -9.72 1.66
N ALA A 285 15.92 -10.38 2.05
CA ALA A 285 16.06 -11.84 1.93
C ALA A 285 15.00 -12.58 2.74
N LEU A 286 14.81 -12.20 4.03
CA LEU A 286 13.82 -12.82 4.91
C LEU A 286 12.39 -12.68 4.34
N LYS A 287 12.04 -11.50 3.85
CA LYS A 287 10.71 -11.24 3.28
C LYS A 287 10.52 -11.94 1.93
N ALA A 288 11.55 -12.00 1.09
CA ALA A 288 11.49 -12.71 -0.18
C ALA A 288 11.30 -14.23 0.03
N ILE A 289 11.99 -14.82 1.02
CA ILE A 289 11.80 -16.22 1.41
C ILE A 289 10.34 -16.46 1.85
N GLU A 290 9.84 -15.64 2.76
CA GLU A 290 8.47 -15.74 3.27
C GLU A 290 7.44 -15.60 2.15
N ASP A 291 7.63 -14.66 1.21
CA ASP A 291 6.71 -14.45 0.11
C ASP A 291 6.76 -15.59 -0.91
N TYR A 292 7.95 -16.12 -1.23
CA TYR A 292 8.13 -17.30 -2.08
C TYR A 292 7.43 -18.54 -1.50
N GLN A 293 7.62 -18.80 -0.20
CA GLN A 293 6.99 -19.91 0.51
C GLN A 293 5.46 -19.83 0.53
N ASN A 294 4.92 -18.63 0.36
CA ASN A 294 3.48 -18.35 0.41
C ASN A 294 2.93 -17.87 -0.95
N GLU A 295 3.63 -18.12 -2.06
CA GLU A 295 3.25 -17.63 -3.39
C GLU A 295 1.80 -17.97 -3.77
N PHE A 296 1.31 -19.13 -3.39
CA PHE A 296 -0.03 -19.60 -3.70
C PHE A 296 -1.03 -19.46 -2.56
N ARG A 297 -0.60 -18.99 -1.39
CA ARG A 297 -1.49 -18.87 -0.24
C ARG A 297 -2.22 -17.54 -0.26
N PHE A 298 -3.51 -17.59 0.00
CA PHE A 298 -4.31 -16.38 0.17
C PHE A 298 -3.83 -15.59 1.38
N HIS A 299 -3.75 -14.28 1.21
CA HIS A 299 -3.54 -13.33 2.27
C HIS A 299 -4.92 -12.85 2.76
N PHE A 300 -5.31 -13.26 3.96
CA PHE A 300 -6.55 -12.80 4.55
C PHE A 300 -6.46 -11.32 4.97
N PRO A 301 -7.57 -10.61 5.00
CA PRO A 301 -7.60 -9.26 5.56
C PRO A 301 -7.04 -9.23 6.99
N ASN A 302 -6.19 -8.23 7.27
CA ASN A 302 -5.49 -8.06 8.55
C ASN A 302 -4.55 -9.21 8.95
N GLU A 303 -4.24 -10.13 8.06
CA GLU A 303 -3.22 -11.14 8.27
C GLU A 303 -1.83 -10.53 8.11
N HIS A 304 -0.94 -10.78 9.06
CA HIS A 304 0.44 -10.29 9.04
C HIS A 304 1.40 -11.47 9.06
N ARG A 305 2.24 -11.54 8.03
CA ARG A 305 3.28 -12.56 7.95
C ARG A 305 4.42 -12.24 8.92
N PRO A 306 5.00 -13.26 9.62
CA PRO A 306 5.89 -13.05 10.76
C PRO A 306 7.32 -12.64 10.42
N ALA A 307 7.81 -12.80 9.19
CA ALA A 307 9.20 -12.48 8.87
C ALA A 307 9.52 -10.98 8.98
N GLY A 308 10.71 -10.66 9.48
CA GLY A 308 11.21 -9.29 9.52
C GLY A 308 10.49 -8.37 10.53
N ARG A 309 9.87 -8.93 11.58
CA ARG A 309 9.27 -8.15 12.67
C ARG A 309 10.33 -7.31 13.40
N ASN A 310 9.87 -6.24 14.03
CA ASN A 310 10.71 -5.28 14.78
C ASN A 310 11.75 -4.54 13.92
N ALA A 311 11.54 -4.39 12.62
CA ALA A 311 12.41 -3.60 11.76
C ALA A 311 12.46 -2.11 12.18
N LYS A 312 11.32 -1.56 12.60
CA LYS A 312 11.20 -0.22 13.19
C LYS A 312 10.31 -0.27 14.42
N THR A 313 10.83 0.14 15.56
CA THR A 313 10.15 0.17 16.85
C THR A 313 10.29 1.53 17.51
N THR A 314 9.45 1.79 18.50
CA THR A 314 9.58 2.93 19.39
C THR A 314 10.03 2.47 20.78
N PRO A 315 10.47 3.39 21.66
CA PRO A 315 10.72 3.05 23.06
C PRO A 315 9.51 2.46 23.80
N LEU A 316 8.30 2.63 23.29
CA LEU A 316 7.08 2.09 23.90
C LEU A 316 6.70 0.68 23.41
N THR A 317 7.23 0.23 22.29
CA THR A 317 6.86 -1.08 21.72
C THR A 317 6.94 -2.23 22.74
N PRO A 318 8.04 -2.43 23.51
CA PRO A 318 8.11 -3.50 24.51
C PRO A 318 7.17 -3.28 25.71
N ILE A 319 6.85 -2.02 26.03
CA ILE A 319 5.94 -1.68 27.13
C ILE A 319 4.50 -1.99 26.73
N LEU A 320 4.09 -1.57 25.53
CA LEU A 320 2.77 -1.86 24.98
C LEU A 320 2.56 -3.36 24.79
N ALA A 321 3.58 -4.09 24.34
CA ALA A 321 3.55 -5.55 24.25
C ALA A 321 3.29 -6.19 25.63
N ALA A 322 3.95 -5.70 26.68
CA ALA A 322 3.73 -6.15 28.05
C ALA A 322 2.33 -5.78 28.59
N GLU A 323 1.72 -4.72 28.08
CA GLU A 323 0.33 -4.33 28.37
C GLU A 323 -0.72 -5.08 27.52
N GLY A 324 -0.28 -6.02 26.67
CA GLY A 324 -1.14 -6.89 25.86
C GLY A 324 -1.39 -6.38 24.43
N ALA A 325 -0.64 -5.40 23.94
CA ALA A 325 -0.80 -4.95 22.57
C ALA A 325 -0.43 -6.05 21.56
N GLU A 326 -1.28 -6.25 20.57
CA GLU A 326 -0.99 -6.93 19.31
C GLU A 326 -0.55 -5.89 18.29
N PHE A 327 0.41 -6.26 17.42
CA PHE A 327 0.99 -5.30 16.48
C PHE A 327 0.82 -5.75 15.04
N THR A 328 0.46 -4.80 14.19
CA THR A 328 0.58 -4.86 12.73
C THR A 328 1.87 -4.17 12.28
N VAL A 329 2.32 -4.45 11.06
CA VAL A 329 3.48 -3.78 10.47
C VAL A 329 3.04 -2.83 9.36
N VAL A 330 3.38 -1.56 9.50
CA VAL A 330 3.16 -0.54 8.46
C VAL A 330 4.48 0.11 8.12
N ASN A 331 4.96 -0.14 6.90
CA ASN A 331 6.23 0.41 6.40
C ASN A 331 7.41 0.16 7.37
N GLY A 332 7.50 -1.07 7.85
CA GLY A 332 8.51 -1.51 8.81
C GLY A 332 8.23 -1.15 10.27
N TRP A 333 7.29 -0.24 10.56
CA TRP A 333 6.93 0.13 11.91
C TRP A 333 5.97 -0.88 12.55
N GLU A 334 6.30 -1.32 13.77
CA GLU A 334 5.38 -2.04 14.65
C GLU A 334 4.32 -1.05 15.15
N ARG A 335 3.07 -1.24 14.74
CA ARG A 335 1.93 -0.38 15.12
C ARG A 335 0.92 -1.18 15.93
N MET A 336 0.50 -0.65 17.06
CA MET A 336 -0.52 -1.28 17.89
C MET A 336 -1.83 -1.42 17.13
N GLU A 337 -2.29 -2.66 16.95
CA GLU A 337 -3.49 -3.02 16.21
C GLU A 337 -4.72 -3.11 17.11
N LEU A 338 -4.58 -3.79 18.25
CA LEU A 338 -5.59 -3.93 19.32
C LEU A 338 -4.91 -4.30 20.64
N ILE A 339 -5.67 -4.32 21.75
CA ILE A 339 -5.24 -4.82 23.04
C ILE A 339 -5.90 -6.18 23.31
N LYS A 340 -5.10 -7.23 23.40
CA LYS A 340 -5.57 -8.61 23.63
C LYS A 340 -6.37 -8.72 24.91
N SER A 341 -7.45 -9.49 24.88
CA SER A 341 -8.29 -9.75 26.05
C SER A 341 -7.64 -10.72 27.05
N SER A 342 -6.71 -11.56 26.58
CA SER A 342 -5.94 -12.49 27.39
C SER A 342 -4.61 -12.83 26.68
N PRO A 343 -3.61 -13.37 27.42
CA PRO A 343 -2.35 -13.82 26.82
C PRO A 343 -2.51 -14.87 25.71
N ASP A 344 -3.55 -15.71 25.80
CA ASP A 344 -3.83 -16.79 24.83
C ASP A 344 -4.76 -16.32 23.68
N PHE A 345 -5.09 -15.03 23.66
CA PHE A 345 -5.92 -14.49 22.57
C PHE A 345 -5.16 -14.55 21.25
N HIS A 346 -5.83 -15.02 20.21
CA HIS A 346 -5.37 -14.99 18.82
C HIS A 346 -6.56 -14.75 17.89
N VAL A 347 -6.28 -14.24 16.72
CA VAL A 347 -7.27 -13.97 15.66
C VAL A 347 -7.20 -15.11 14.64
N THR A 348 -8.36 -15.67 14.29
CA THR A 348 -8.51 -16.57 13.17
C THR A 348 -8.86 -15.75 11.93
N HIS A 349 -7.85 -15.45 11.11
CA HIS A 349 -8.03 -14.59 9.94
C HIS A 349 -9.01 -15.20 8.93
N GLY A 350 -9.90 -14.38 8.41
CA GLY A 350 -10.91 -14.75 7.43
C GLY A 350 -11.57 -13.54 6.78
N PHE A 351 -12.62 -13.80 5.99
CA PHE A 351 -13.36 -12.71 5.34
C PHE A 351 -14.52 -12.18 6.19
N HIS A 352 -14.90 -12.89 7.25
CA HIS A 352 -15.94 -12.50 8.19
C HIS A 352 -15.38 -11.69 9.37
N PHE A 353 -16.25 -11.17 10.22
CA PHE A 353 -15.83 -10.64 11.51
C PHE A 353 -15.28 -11.76 12.37
N ASP A 354 -14.17 -11.49 13.03
CA ASP A 354 -13.37 -12.43 13.81
C ASP A 354 -13.36 -12.09 15.31
N GLU A 355 -12.51 -12.74 16.07
CA GLU A 355 -12.38 -12.58 17.52
C GLU A 355 -11.97 -11.16 17.94
N SER A 356 -11.43 -10.33 17.04
CA SER A 356 -11.10 -8.93 17.30
C SER A 356 -12.35 -8.05 17.46
N PHE A 357 -13.48 -8.44 16.87
CA PHE A 357 -14.69 -7.62 16.82
C PHE A 357 -15.18 -7.12 18.19
N PRO A 358 -15.36 -7.95 19.24
CA PRO A 358 -15.77 -7.48 20.56
C PRO A 358 -14.69 -6.64 21.27
N ILE A 359 -13.41 -6.86 20.99
CA ILE A 359 -12.31 -6.08 21.54
C ILE A 359 -12.35 -4.66 20.97
N VAL A 360 -12.46 -4.53 19.65
CA VAL A 360 -12.59 -3.25 18.95
C VAL A 360 -13.80 -2.47 19.45
N ALA A 361 -14.94 -3.16 19.67
CA ALA A 361 -16.12 -2.53 20.26
C ALA A 361 -15.85 -1.95 21.64
N ALA A 362 -15.15 -2.68 22.53
CA ALA A 362 -14.81 -2.24 23.88
C ALA A 362 -13.79 -1.09 23.90
N GLU A 363 -12.83 -1.08 22.97
CA GLU A 363 -11.88 0.02 22.79
C GLU A 363 -12.61 1.30 22.35
N ILE A 364 -13.51 1.20 21.38
CA ILE A 364 -14.32 2.31 20.89
C ILE A 364 -15.24 2.85 21.98
N ASP A 365 -15.86 1.99 22.75
CA ASP A 365 -16.71 2.40 23.91
C ASP A 365 -15.92 3.25 24.91
N ALA A 366 -14.70 2.83 25.22
CA ALA A 366 -13.83 3.60 26.12
C ALA A 366 -13.45 4.98 25.57
N VAL A 367 -13.15 5.07 24.28
CA VAL A 367 -12.85 6.34 23.59
C VAL A 367 -14.10 7.23 23.57
N GLN A 368 -15.26 6.68 23.22
CA GLN A 368 -16.52 7.42 23.11
C GLN A 368 -17.02 8.00 24.44
N ASN A 369 -16.88 7.25 25.54
CA ASN A 369 -17.52 7.53 26.82
C ASN A 369 -16.56 8.04 27.89
N ALA A 370 -15.26 7.87 27.71
CA ALA A 370 -14.24 8.29 28.67
C ALA A 370 -13.04 8.93 27.96
N VAL A 371 -11.93 8.20 27.84
CA VAL A 371 -10.71 8.62 27.14
C VAL A 371 -9.90 7.40 26.70
N GLY A 372 -9.43 7.42 25.49
CA GLY A 372 -8.48 6.46 24.95
C GLY A 372 -7.10 7.08 24.73
N LEU A 373 -6.07 6.24 24.79
CA LEU A 373 -4.70 6.57 24.42
C LEU A 373 -4.17 5.55 23.42
N THR A 374 -3.60 6.01 22.32
CA THR A 374 -2.91 5.15 21.36
C THR A 374 -1.60 5.75 20.91
N GLU A 375 -0.67 4.91 20.52
CA GLU A 375 0.55 5.30 19.83
C GLU A 375 0.33 5.23 18.33
N VAL A 376 0.67 6.30 17.62
CA VAL A 376 0.60 6.38 16.16
C VAL A 376 1.98 6.73 15.62
N ASN A 377 2.71 5.70 15.20
CA ASN A 377 4.05 5.84 14.65
C ASN A 377 4.06 5.74 13.12
N GLY A 378 5.17 6.17 12.50
CA GLY A 378 5.38 6.07 11.05
C GLY A 378 4.59 7.05 10.19
N PHE A 379 3.76 7.93 10.76
CA PHE A 379 3.18 9.04 10.02
C PHE A 379 4.23 10.08 9.69
N ASN A 380 4.21 10.57 8.47
CA ASN A 380 5.19 11.55 8.03
C ASN A 380 5.10 12.85 8.83
N ARG A 381 6.28 13.36 9.14
CA ARG A 381 6.43 14.68 9.73
C ARG A 381 7.62 15.36 9.08
N PHE A 382 7.35 16.39 8.26
CA PHE A 382 8.40 17.22 7.70
C PHE A 382 8.34 18.62 8.33
N GLU A 383 9.49 19.18 8.63
CA GLU A 383 9.62 20.59 8.96
C GLU A 383 10.03 21.35 7.71
N ILE A 384 9.23 22.35 7.34
CA ILE A 384 9.45 23.22 6.18
C ILE A 384 9.84 24.59 6.72
N THR A 385 11.03 25.08 6.31
CA THR A 385 11.60 26.35 6.76
C THR A 385 12.22 27.11 5.58
N GLY A 386 12.54 28.38 5.79
CA GLY A 386 13.14 29.29 4.79
C GLY A 386 12.27 30.51 4.56
N SER A 387 12.85 31.53 3.93
CA SER A 387 12.13 32.78 3.64
C SER A 387 10.98 32.58 2.63
N ASP A 388 11.09 31.60 1.75
CA ASP A 388 10.09 31.27 0.72
C ASP A 388 9.20 30.09 1.11
N ALA A 389 9.31 29.57 2.33
CA ALA A 389 8.56 28.41 2.79
C ALA A 389 7.04 28.61 2.70
N ARG A 390 6.52 29.79 3.05
CA ARG A 390 5.08 30.09 2.99
C ARG A 390 4.54 30.12 1.56
N PRO A 391 5.09 30.90 0.64
CA PRO A 391 4.67 30.90 -0.77
C PRO A 391 4.76 29.51 -1.40
N PHE A 392 5.82 28.76 -1.07
CA PHE A 392 6.01 27.38 -1.51
C PHE A 392 4.85 26.49 -1.04
N VAL A 393 4.59 26.44 0.27
CA VAL A 393 3.50 25.61 0.83
C VAL A 393 2.15 26.02 0.24
N ASP A 394 1.89 27.32 0.10
CA ASP A 394 0.63 27.79 -0.48
C ASP A 394 0.47 27.31 -1.94
N ARG A 395 1.55 27.31 -2.74
CA ARG A 395 1.54 26.81 -4.13
C ARG A 395 1.31 25.29 -4.23
N MET A 396 1.75 24.53 -3.22
CA MET A 396 1.63 23.07 -3.24
C MET A 396 0.18 22.59 -3.05
N PHE A 397 -0.70 23.36 -2.42
CA PHE A 397 -2.05 22.92 -2.05
C PHE A 397 -3.13 23.60 -2.90
N CYS A 398 -4.17 22.85 -3.29
CA CYS A 398 -5.32 23.38 -4.01
C CYS A 398 -6.24 24.25 -3.14
N GLY A 399 -6.09 24.18 -1.82
CA GLY A 399 -6.83 24.95 -0.82
C GLY A 399 -6.01 26.11 -0.24
N LYS A 400 -6.69 27.03 0.44
CA LYS A 400 -6.06 28.08 1.22
C LYS A 400 -5.60 27.53 2.57
N ILE A 401 -4.31 27.52 2.81
CA ILE A 401 -3.72 27.10 4.08
C ILE A 401 -3.60 28.34 4.99
N THR A 402 -4.08 28.19 6.23
CA THR A 402 -4.00 29.28 7.22
C THR A 402 -2.55 29.74 7.44
N ALA A 403 -2.31 31.05 7.43
CA ALA A 403 -1.00 31.62 7.76
C ALA A 403 -0.85 31.98 9.24
N LYS A 404 -1.93 31.85 10.04
CA LYS A 404 -1.91 32.24 11.45
C LYS A 404 -1.07 31.26 12.27
N ALA A 405 -0.01 31.77 12.94
CA ALA A 405 0.77 30.98 13.89
C ALA A 405 -0.14 30.36 14.98
N GLY A 406 0.18 29.14 15.42
CA GLY A 406 -0.62 28.38 16.37
C GLY A 406 -1.86 27.72 15.75
N ARG A 407 -2.04 27.75 14.41
CA ARG A 407 -3.18 27.14 13.73
C ARG A 407 -2.75 26.04 12.77
N VAL A 408 -3.71 25.15 12.51
CA VAL A 408 -3.56 23.98 11.63
C VAL A 408 -4.56 24.05 10.50
N GLY A 409 -4.16 23.64 9.31
CA GLY A 409 -5.03 23.46 8.15
C GLY A 409 -4.85 22.08 7.52
N LEU A 410 -5.94 21.51 7.05
CA LEU A 410 -5.92 20.32 6.19
C LEU A 410 -5.95 20.78 4.73
N GLY A 411 -5.14 20.19 3.89
CA GLY A 411 -5.08 20.49 2.47
C GLY A 411 -4.80 19.25 1.60
N TYR A 412 -5.08 19.42 0.32
CA TYR A 412 -4.87 18.38 -0.70
C TYR A 412 -3.89 18.87 -1.75
N LEU A 413 -2.96 17.99 -2.10
CA LEU A 413 -2.02 18.17 -3.19
C LEU A 413 -2.60 17.54 -4.46
N LEU A 414 -2.38 18.20 -5.59
CA LEU A 414 -2.78 17.68 -6.88
C LEU A 414 -1.56 17.43 -7.76
N ASN A 415 -1.69 16.53 -8.71
CA ASN A 415 -0.76 16.43 -9.82
C ASN A 415 -1.09 17.47 -10.90
N HIS A 416 -0.26 17.58 -11.94
CA HIS A 416 -0.43 18.56 -13.00
C HIS A 416 -1.72 18.36 -13.84
N HIS A 417 -2.34 17.16 -13.75
CA HIS A 417 -3.61 16.84 -14.40
C HIS A 417 -4.85 17.17 -13.55
N GLY A 418 -4.65 17.75 -12.35
CA GLY A 418 -5.72 18.12 -11.43
C GLY A 418 -6.28 16.95 -10.62
N MET A 419 -5.60 15.80 -10.61
CA MET A 419 -5.97 14.61 -9.84
C MET A 419 -5.34 14.66 -8.45
N LEU A 420 -5.97 13.98 -7.49
CA LEU A 420 -5.48 13.90 -6.12
C LEU A 420 -4.10 13.20 -6.05
N LYS A 421 -3.13 13.88 -5.46
CA LYS A 421 -1.78 13.35 -5.24
C LYS A 421 -1.56 12.94 -3.78
N GLY A 422 -2.05 13.76 -2.84
CA GLY A 422 -1.86 13.53 -1.43
C GLY A 422 -2.76 14.40 -0.57
N GLU A 423 -2.77 14.08 0.71
CA GLU A 423 -3.42 14.84 1.77
C GLU A 423 -2.39 15.19 2.84
N ALA A 424 -2.43 16.39 3.37
CA ALA A 424 -1.57 16.76 4.48
C ALA A 424 -2.19 17.78 5.42
N THR A 425 -1.79 17.66 6.68
CA THR A 425 -2.04 18.64 7.73
C THR A 425 -0.85 19.60 7.78
N ILE A 426 -1.10 20.90 7.67
CA ILE A 426 -0.08 21.96 7.81
C ILE A 426 -0.28 22.64 9.16
N ALA A 427 0.68 22.46 10.06
CA ALA A 427 0.71 23.16 11.35
C ALA A 427 1.69 24.34 11.30
N ASN A 428 1.16 25.55 11.55
CA ASN A 428 1.97 26.76 11.59
C ASN A 428 2.51 26.95 13.00
N LEU A 429 3.78 26.61 13.19
CA LEU A 429 4.46 26.75 14.47
C LEU A 429 4.90 28.21 14.70
N PRO A 430 5.10 28.63 15.97
CA PRO A 430 5.77 29.87 16.26
C PRO A 430 7.14 29.93 15.57
N ALA A 431 7.58 31.13 15.20
CA ALA A 431 8.91 31.32 14.66
C ALA A 431 9.96 30.76 15.64
N SER A 432 11.03 30.18 15.08
CA SER A 432 12.15 29.74 15.92
C SER A 432 12.91 30.93 16.49
N ASP A 433 13.72 30.72 17.53
CA ASP A 433 14.61 31.73 18.10
C ASP A 433 15.59 32.33 17.07
N ARG A 434 15.80 31.61 15.97
CA ARG A 434 16.62 32.05 14.84
C ARG A 434 15.86 32.91 13.83
N GLY A 435 14.55 33.11 14.04
CA GLY A 435 13.64 33.81 13.12
C GLY A 435 13.18 32.90 11.95
N GLY A 436 12.24 33.46 11.15
CA GLY A 436 11.67 32.77 9.99
C GLY A 436 10.42 31.92 10.26
N GLU A 437 9.65 31.67 9.23
CA GLU A 437 8.47 30.80 9.30
C GLU A 437 8.87 29.34 9.48
N ARG A 438 8.07 28.62 10.25
CA ARG A 438 8.28 27.21 10.55
C ARG A 438 6.94 26.48 10.47
N MET A 439 6.84 25.55 9.54
CA MET A 439 5.64 24.79 9.30
C MET A 439 5.93 23.31 9.39
N TRP A 440 5.02 22.55 10.00
CA TRP A 440 5.03 21.11 9.92
C TRP A 440 4.02 20.65 8.87
N TYR A 441 4.49 19.78 8.00
CA TYR A 441 3.72 19.01 7.06
C TYR A 441 3.56 17.61 7.61
N GLY A 442 2.32 17.20 7.89
CA GLY A 442 1.99 15.87 8.39
C GLY A 442 1.11 15.13 7.38
N SER A 443 1.53 13.94 6.96
CA SER A 443 0.80 13.12 5.99
C SER A 443 0.76 11.64 6.39
N ALA A 444 0.17 10.81 5.54
CA ALA A 444 -0.05 9.40 5.79
C ALA A 444 1.25 8.64 6.07
N ALA A 445 1.14 7.58 6.85
CA ALA A 445 2.22 6.62 7.01
C ALA A 445 2.58 6.00 5.64
N ALA A 446 3.83 5.61 5.48
CA ALA A 446 4.40 5.06 4.26
C ALA A 446 4.62 6.03 3.10
N SER A 447 4.05 7.24 3.10
CA SER A 447 4.24 8.19 2.00
C SER A 447 5.52 9.05 2.10
N GLU A 448 6.43 8.77 3.05
CA GLU A 448 7.59 9.62 3.34
C GLU A 448 8.42 9.93 2.09
N PHE A 449 8.84 8.91 1.35
CA PHE A 449 9.66 9.11 0.15
C PHE A 449 8.86 9.71 -1.00
N HIS A 450 7.60 9.32 -1.14
CA HIS A 450 6.70 9.87 -2.15
C HIS A 450 6.49 11.38 -1.97
N ASP A 451 6.21 11.81 -0.75
CA ASP A 451 5.94 13.21 -0.45
C ASP A 451 7.22 14.05 -0.45
N MET A 452 8.34 13.49 0.04
CA MET A 452 9.64 14.16 -0.01
C MET A 452 10.06 14.42 -1.46
N ASP A 453 9.91 13.44 -2.36
CA ASP A 453 10.22 13.61 -3.78
C ASP A 453 9.31 14.67 -4.41
N TRP A 454 8.01 14.63 -4.09
CA TRP A 454 7.06 15.60 -4.63
C TRP A 454 7.37 17.03 -4.17
N LEU A 455 7.62 17.22 -2.89
CA LEU A 455 7.96 18.54 -2.33
C LEU A 455 9.28 19.05 -2.93
N THR A 456 10.34 18.23 -2.87
CA THR A 456 11.68 18.68 -3.31
C THR A 456 11.76 18.96 -4.81
N LYS A 457 11.01 18.20 -5.63
CA LYS A 457 10.91 18.43 -7.08
C LYS A 457 10.34 19.81 -7.43
N HIS A 458 9.50 20.37 -6.58
CA HIS A 458 8.81 21.62 -6.82
C HIS A 458 9.44 22.83 -6.11
N ILE A 459 10.58 22.68 -5.44
CA ILE A 459 11.37 23.81 -4.95
C ILE A 459 12.09 24.44 -6.14
N GLY A 460 11.85 25.73 -6.36
CA GLY A 460 12.52 26.52 -7.41
C GLY A 460 14.01 26.69 -7.13
N ALA A 461 14.80 26.84 -8.17
CA ALA A 461 16.26 26.95 -8.05
C ALA A 461 16.73 28.16 -7.19
N ASP A 462 15.93 29.22 -7.16
CA ASP A 462 16.21 30.45 -6.43
C ASP A 462 15.37 30.59 -5.14
N GLU A 463 14.59 29.56 -4.76
CA GLU A 463 13.76 29.57 -3.56
C GLU A 463 14.57 29.11 -2.33
N ASP A 464 14.52 29.90 -1.27
CA ASP A 464 15.04 29.50 0.05
C ASP A 464 13.98 28.68 0.79
N VAL A 465 13.93 27.39 0.49
CA VAL A 465 13.04 26.42 1.12
C VAL A 465 13.85 25.19 1.52
N GLN A 466 13.70 24.77 2.78
CA GLN A 466 14.28 23.53 3.30
C GLN A 466 13.17 22.61 3.79
N VAL A 467 13.23 21.35 3.42
CA VAL A 467 12.33 20.28 3.87
C VAL A 467 13.15 19.25 4.62
N LYS A 468 12.86 19.09 5.91
CA LYS A 468 13.54 18.11 6.77
C LYS A 468 12.55 17.07 7.29
N SER A 469 12.85 15.79 7.12
CA SER A 469 12.06 14.72 7.76
C SER A 469 12.35 14.66 9.26
N LEU A 470 11.28 14.55 10.04
CA LEU A 470 11.27 14.30 11.49
C LEU A 470 10.58 12.95 11.81
N THR A 471 10.22 12.18 10.79
CA THR A 471 9.38 10.97 10.92
C THR A 471 10.00 9.92 11.85
N ASN A 472 11.32 9.75 11.80
CA ASN A 472 12.03 8.80 12.67
C ASN A 472 12.45 9.42 14.03
N ASP A 473 12.39 10.74 14.17
CA ASP A 473 12.84 11.45 15.37
C ASP A 473 11.73 11.58 16.43
N MET A 474 10.47 11.51 15.99
CA MET A 474 9.30 11.79 16.83
C MET A 474 8.23 10.71 16.65
N THR A 475 7.53 10.44 17.75
CA THR A 475 6.35 9.57 17.79
C THR A 475 5.13 10.37 18.21
N ILE A 476 3.95 9.97 17.76
CA ILE A 476 2.69 10.60 18.09
C ILE A 476 1.95 9.74 19.10
N LEU A 477 1.59 10.33 20.25
CA LEU A 477 0.59 9.80 21.16
C LEU A 477 -0.73 10.49 20.86
N VAL A 478 -1.80 9.74 20.64
CA VAL A 478 -3.14 10.30 20.43
C VAL A 478 -3.98 10.03 21.66
N ILE A 479 -4.46 11.10 22.27
CA ILE A 479 -5.46 11.02 23.35
C ILE A 479 -6.80 11.48 22.78
N ALA A 480 -7.84 10.63 22.91
CA ALA A 480 -9.15 10.88 22.30
C ALA A 480 -10.30 10.55 23.26
N GLY A 481 -11.36 11.34 23.19
CA GLY A 481 -12.57 11.15 23.99
C GLY A 481 -12.93 12.37 24.84
N PRO A 482 -14.13 12.38 25.47
CA PRO A 482 -14.64 13.54 26.20
C PRO A 482 -13.81 13.98 27.40
N LYS A 483 -12.95 13.08 27.95
CA LYS A 483 -12.04 13.37 29.08
C LYS A 483 -10.60 13.68 28.64
N ALA A 484 -10.31 13.73 27.35
CA ALA A 484 -8.96 13.96 26.84
C ALA A 484 -8.35 15.30 27.32
N ARG A 485 -9.17 16.36 27.34
CA ARG A 485 -8.76 17.68 27.84
C ARG A 485 -8.43 17.68 29.32
N ASP A 486 -9.23 17.01 30.14
CA ASP A 486 -9.03 16.93 31.60
C ASP A 486 -7.68 16.23 31.91
N VAL A 487 -7.36 15.17 31.19
CA VAL A 487 -6.08 14.48 31.32
C VAL A 487 -4.91 15.40 30.94
N LEU A 488 -4.99 16.07 29.78
CA LEU A 488 -3.94 17.03 29.36
C LEU A 488 -3.74 18.15 30.37
N GLN A 489 -4.82 18.71 30.93
CA GLN A 489 -4.74 19.78 31.91
C GLN A 489 -4.05 19.32 33.20
N SER A 490 -4.17 18.03 33.57
CA SER A 490 -3.54 17.49 34.78
C SER A 490 -2.02 17.25 34.64
N VAL A 491 -1.52 17.11 33.42
CA VAL A 491 -0.09 16.82 33.14
C VAL A 491 0.65 17.98 32.46
N SER A 492 -0.01 19.10 32.20
CA SER A 492 0.60 20.25 31.56
C SER A 492 0.14 21.56 32.20
N ARG A 493 1.05 22.52 32.28
CA ARG A 493 0.75 23.86 32.79
C ARG A 493 0.07 24.76 31.76
N ALA A 494 -0.02 24.31 30.49
CA ALA A 494 -0.71 25.04 29.43
C ALA A 494 -2.23 25.09 29.73
N ASP A 495 -2.87 26.15 29.28
CA ASP A 495 -4.34 26.26 29.32
C ASP A 495 -4.93 25.48 28.12
N TRP A 496 -5.66 24.41 28.43
CA TRP A 496 -6.31 23.55 27.44
C TRP A 496 -7.80 23.87 27.26
N SER A 497 -8.30 24.95 27.86
CA SER A 497 -9.69 25.37 27.63
C SER A 497 -9.99 25.53 26.14
N LYS A 498 -11.26 25.37 25.77
CA LYS A 498 -11.71 25.50 24.36
C LYS A 498 -11.35 26.87 23.76
N GLU A 499 -11.34 27.91 24.58
CA GLU A 499 -11.02 29.27 24.21
C GLU A 499 -9.52 29.45 23.93
N ALA A 500 -8.66 28.86 24.77
CA ALA A 500 -7.21 28.97 24.67
C ALA A 500 -6.61 28.00 23.63
N PHE A 501 -7.25 26.83 23.45
CA PHE A 501 -6.76 25.80 22.53
C PHE A 501 -7.94 25.16 21.75
N PRO A 502 -8.59 25.91 20.87
CA PRO A 502 -9.70 25.41 20.07
C PRO A 502 -9.24 24.36 19.05
N TRP A 503 -10.19 23.62 18.48
CA TRP A 503 -9.93 22.69 17.40
C TRP A 503 -9.16 23.33 16.24
N LEU A 504 -8.25 22.57 15.60
CA LEU A 504 -7.26 23.03 14.62
C LEU A 504 -6.26 24.04 15.19
N SER A 505 -5.82 23.85 16.41
CA SER A 505 -4.71 24.57 17.02
C SER A 505 -3.47 23.70 17.17
N VAL A 506 -2.30 24.34 17.19
CA VAL A 506 -1.02 23.71 17.49
C VAL A 506 -0.30 24.53 18.56
N ARG A 507 0.39 23.84 19.48
CA ARG A 507 1.15 24.46 20.57
C ARG A 507 2.35 23.60 20.96
N GLU A 508 3.49 24.25 21.14
CA GLU A 508 4.65 23.65 21.80
C GLU A 508 4.51 23.84 23.32
N CYS A 509 4.72 22.76 24.08
CA CYS A 509 4.54 22.74 25.53
C CYS A 509 5.32 21.57 26.17
N PHE A 510 5.08 21.34 27.46
CA PHE A 510 5.54 20.14 28.15
C PHE A 510 4.33 19.31 28.58
N VAL A 511 4.44 17.99 28.37
CA VAL A 511 3.54 16.97 28.90
C VAL A 511 4.31 16.16 29.93
N GLY A 512 3.96 16.33 31.20
CA GLY A 512 4.87 15.91 32.29
C GLY A 512 6.21 16.67 32.17
N TYR A 513 7.28 15.92 31.97
CA TYR A 513 8.63 16.45 31.77
C TYR A 513 9.05 16.46 30.28
N ALA A 514 8.27 15.85 29.41
CA ALA A 514 8.59 15.69 28.00
C ALA A 514 8.24 16.96 27.20
N PRO A 515 9.18 17.49 26.40
CA PRO A 515 8.82 18.50 25.41
C PRO A 515 7.90 17.87 24.36
N ALA A 516 6.85 18.59 23.98
CA ALA A 516 5.86 18.10 23.06
C ALA A 516 5.31 19.23 22.17
N THR A 517 4.93 18.88 20.94
CA THR A 517 4.08 19.71 20.10
C THR A 517 2.70 19.06 20.06
N VAL A 518 1.68 19.76 20.54
CA VAL A 518 0.31 19.23 20.59
C VAL A 518 -0.53 19.86 19.50
N ILE A 519 -1.25 19.03 18.76
CA ILE A 519 -2.14 19.42 17.67
C ILE A 519 -3.56 18.97 18.02
N ALA A 520 -4.53 19.89 18.01
CA ALA A 520 -5.95 19.59 18.21
C ALA A 520 -6.58 19.17 16.86
N VAL A 521 -6.46 17.89 16.53
CA VAL A 521 -7.06 17.25 15.35
C VAL A 521 -7.64 15.90 15.74
N SER A 522 -8.53 15.37 14.92
CA SER A 522 -9.20 14.10 15.20
C SER A 522 -9.40 13.30 13.93
N PHE A 523 -9.02 12.03 13.97
CA PHE A 523 -9.37 11.03 12.97
C PHE A 523 -10.41 10.03 13.51
N SER A 524 -10.65 10.01 14.82
CA SER A 524 -11.66 9.17 15.47
C SER A 524 -13.08 9.76 15.46
N GLY A 525 -13.21 11.05 15.17
CA GLY A 525 -14.50 11.75 15.30
C GLY A 525 -14.88 12.15 16.73
N GLU A 526 -14.01 11.91 17.71
CA GLU A 526 -14.10 12.43 19.07
C GLU A 526 -13.19 13.65 19.26
N MET A 527 -13.35 14.41 20.35
CA MET A 527 -12.33 15.39 20.76
C MET A 527 -10.99 14.66 20.92
N ALA A 528 -9.97 15.09 20.20
CA ALA A 528 -8.67 14.43 20.22
C ALA A 528 -7.51 15.39 20.09
N TYR A 529 -6.36 14.95 20.59
CA TYR A 529 -5.10 15.65 20.53
C TYR A 529 -3.99 14.71 20.12
N GLU A 530 -3.26 15.08 19.07
CA GLU A 530 -1.98 14.46 18.70
C GLU A 530 -0.87 15.12 19.51
N ILE A 531 -0.13 14.33 20.25
CA ILE A 531 0.98 14.75 21.08
C ILE A 531 2.25 14.23 20.43
N HIS A 532 2.95 15.09 19.71
CA HIS A 532 4.20 14.77 19.03
C HIS A 532 5.37 14.94 19.99
N VAL A 533 6.05 13.83 20.27
CA VAL A 533 7.11 13.76 21.30
C VAL A 533 8.39 13.23 20.67
N PRO A 534 9.56 13.88 20.92
CA PRO A 534 10.85 13.26 20.56
C PRO A 534 10.98 11.87 21.18
N ASN A 535 11.49 10.90 20.43
CA ASN A 535 11.59 9.51 20.88
C ASN A 535 12.34 9.36 22.20
N ALA A 536 13.36 10.21 22.46
CA ALA A 536 14.09 10.22 23.72
C ALA A 536 13.24 10.58 24.96
N SER A 537 12.12 11.29 24.77
CA SER A 537 11.22 11.72 25.85
C SER A 537 9.87 10.99 25.83
N LEU A 538 9.67 10.06 24.90
CA LEU A 538 8.39 9.42 24.65
C LEU A 538 7.88 8.63 25.86
N TYR A 539 8.76 7.89 26.54
CA TYR A 539 8.41 7.14 27.75
C TYR A 539 7.89 8.04 28.87
N ALA A 540 8.53 9.20 29.07
CA ALA A 540 8.11 10.16 30.11
C ALA A 540 6.71 10.74 29.81
N ALA A 541 6.42 11.10 28.55
CA ALA A 541 5.11 11.57 28.15
C ALA A 541 4.03 10.48 28.32
N TYR A 542 4.30 9.27 27.84
CA TYR A 542 3.41 8.13 27.97
C TYR A 542 3.06 7.83 29.43
N THR A 543 4.06 7.74 30.31
CA THR A 543 3.86 7.45 31.72
C THR A 543 3.03 8.53 32.42
N ALA A 544 3.31 9.81 32.13
CA ALA A 544 2.54 10.91 32.70
C ALA A 544 1.06 10.85 32.26
N LEU A 545 0.78 10.62 30.98
CA LEU A 545 -0.58 10.49 30.45
C LEU A 545 -1.30 9.28 31.03
N ARG A 546 -0.65 8.11 31.09
CA ARG A 546 -1.22 6.88 31.64
C ARG A 546 -1.58 7.03 33.10
N GLU A 547 -0.69 7.64 33.92
CA GLU A 547 -0.94 7.85 35.34
C GLU A 547 -2.12 8.80 35.57
N ALA A 548 -2.11 9.95 34.90
CA ALA A 548 -3.20 10.92 35.01
C ALA A 548 -4.54 10.35 34.48
N GLY A 549 -4.46 9.58 33.39
CA GLY A 549 -5.63 8.98 32.74
C GLY A 549 -6.37 7.94 33.61
N LYS A 550 -5.71 7.32 34.60
CA LYS A 550 -6.34 6.34 35.52
C LYS A 550 -7.60 6.90 36.18
N ALA A 551 -7.53 8.15 36.68
CA ALA A 551 -8.67 8.82 37.31
C ALA A 551 -9.85 9.08 36.35
N HIS A 552 -9.60 9.04 35.05
CA HIS A 552 -10.58 9.30 34.02
C HIS A 552 -11.01 8.03 33.25
N GLY A 553 -10.60 6.84 33.70
CA GLY A 553 -10.96 5.56 33.06
C GLY A 553 -10.23 5.31 31.75
N MET A 554 -9.04 5.87 31.56
CA MET A 554 -8.26 5.73 30.33
C MET A 554 -7.98 4.27 29.96
N LYS A 555 -8.27 3.92 28.70
CA LYS A 555 -7.91 2.65 28.08
C LYS A 555 -6.96 2.88 26.90
N LEU A 556 -6.17 1.86 26.55
CA LEU A 556 -5.49 1.83 25.28
C LEU A 556 -6.48 1.43 24.18
N PHE A 557 -6.23 1.87 22.95
CA PHE A 557 -6.99 1.46 21.77
C PHE A 557 -6.07 1.38 20.54
N GLY A 558 -6.36 0.46 19.63
CA GLY A 558 -5.52 0.14 18.50
C GLY A 558 -6.01 0.71 17.15
N ALA A 559 -5.26 0.37 16.10
CA ALA A 559 -5.52 0.83 14.74
C ALA A 559 -6.87 0.35 14.19
N LEU A 560 -7.34 -0.85 14.58
CA LEU A 560 -8.67 -1.36 14.16
C LEU A 560 -9.81 -0.49 14.71
N ALA A 561 -9.69 -0.02 15.95
CA ALA A 561 -10.66 0.89 16.53
C ALA A 561 -10.64 2.26 15.82
N VAL A 562 -9.45 2.77 15.48
CA VAL A 562 -9.30 4.02 14.71
C VAL A 562 -9.97 3.88 13.33
N GLU A 563 -9.73 2.77 12.64
CA GLU A 563 -10.30 2.48 11.31
C GLU A 563 -11.84 2.44 11.34
N ALA A 564 -12.42 1.73 12.31
CA ALA A 564 -13.87 1.70 12.48
C ALA A 564 -14.45 3.10 12.76
N MET A 565 -13.82 3.85 13.68
CA MET A 565 -14.28 5.19 14.07
C MET A 565 -14.21 6.22 12.93
N ARG A 566 -13.14 6.19 12.09
CA ARG A 566 -13.02 7.13 10.97
C ARG A 566 -14.12 6.92 9.92
N MET A 567 -14.48 5.65 9.67
CA MET A 567 -15.54 5.32 8.71
C MET A 567 -16.90 5.84 9.15
N GLU A 568 -17.25 5.73 10.42
CA GLU A 568 -18.50 6.28 10.95
C GLU A 568 -18.56 7.81 10.81
N LYS A 569 -17.40 8.47 10.87
CA LYS A 569 -17.25 9.93 10.79
C LYS A 569 -17.20 10.45 9.34
N GLY A 570 -17.07 9.60 8.36
CA GLY A 570 -16.93 10.01 6.96
C GLY A 570 -15.53 10.54 6.63
N TYR A 571 -14.50 10.12 7.38
CA TYR A 571 -13.12 10.50 7.10
C TYR A 571 -12.47 9.51 6.12
N LEU A 572 -11.79 10.06 5.13
CA LEU A 572 -11.18 9.31 4.05
C LEU A 572 -9.78 8.82 4.42
N HIS A 573 -9.40 7.66 3.89
CA HIS A 573 -8.08 7.09 4.06
C HIS A 573 -7.27 7.25 2.76
N TRP A 574 -6.03 7.75 2.89
CA TRP A 574 -5.12 7.89 1.76
C TRP A 574 -4.79 6.51 1.15
N LYS A 575 -4.86 6.42 -0.18
CA LYS A 575 -4.68 5.18 -0.96
C LYS A 575 -5.72 4.07 -0.75
N ALA A 576 -6.79 4.37 -0.01
CA ALA A 576 -8.01 3.56 -0.07
C ALA A 576 -9.14 4.38 -0.72
N ASP A 577 -9.40 5.59 -0.20
CA ASP A 577 -10.48 6.47 -0.63
C ASP A 577 -9.96 7.72 -1.39
N ILE A 578 -8.70 8.10 -1.16
CA ILE A 578 -8.02 9.20 -1.86
C ILE A 578 -7.03 8.58 -2.84
N LEU A 579 -7.46 8.41 -4.09
CA LEU A 579 -6.71 7.77 -5.16
C LEU A 579 -6.34 8.78 -6.24
N THR A 580 -5.19 8.57 -6.89
CA THR A 580 -4.70 9.44 -7.97
C THR A 580 -5.53 9.36 -9.26
N GLU A 581 -6.46 8.41 -9.34
CA GLU A 581 -7.43 8.27 -10.45
C GLU A 581 -8.57 9.29 -10.41
N PHE A 582 -8.79 9.95 -9.26
CA PHE A 582 -9.93 10.83 -9.05
C PHE A 582 -9.49 12.25 -8.72
N ASP A 583 -10.34 13.20 -9.12
CA ASP A 583 -10.19 14.59 -8.74
C ASP A 583 -10.94 14.92 -7.43
N PRO A 584 -10.73 16.11 -6.84
CA PRO A 584 -11.40 16.50 -5.61
C PRO A 584 -12.94 16.56 -5.71
N PHE A 585 -13.50 16.77 -6.91
CA PHE A 585 -14.95 16.86 -7.09
C PHE A 585 -15.59 15.47 -7.09
N GLU A 586 -14.91 14.49 -7.66
CA GLU A 586 -15.32 13.07 -7.63
C GLU A 586 -15.23 12.48 -6.22
N THR A 587 -14.25 12.94 -5.43
CA THR A 587 -13.99 12.46 -4.06
C THR A 587 -14.80 13.23 -2.98
N GLY A 588 -15.62 14.22 -3.38
CA GLY A 588 -16.42 15.00 -2.42
C GLY A 588 -15.61 16.04 -1.62
N LEU A 589 -14.43 16.41 -2.08
CA LEU A 589 -13.50 17.31 -1.41
C LEU A 589 -13.60 18.77 -1.88
N ASN A 590 -14.70 19.13 -2.53
CA ASN A 590 -14.95 20.47 -3.10
C ASN A 590 -14.64 21.61 -2.14
N ARG A 591 -14.98 21.45 -0.84
CA ARG A 591 -14.78 22.47 0.20
C ARG A 591 -13.31 22.84 0.44
N PHE A 592 -12.39 21.97 0.00
CA PHE A 592 -10.95 22.21 0.14
C PHE A 592 -10.31 22.79 -1.12
N VAL A 593 -11.09 22.99 -2.19
CA VAL A 593 -10.60 23.55 -3.45
C VAL A 593 -10.92 25.05 -3.52
N HIS A 594 -9.91 25.86 -3.79
CA HIS A 594 -10.05 27.31 -3.91
C HIS A 594 -9.51 27.78 -5.27
N LEU A 595 -10.34 27.66 -6.32
CA LEU A 595 -9.97 28.09 -7.68
C LEU A 595 -9.71 29.60 -7.81
N ASP A 596 -10.13 30.40 -6.81
CA ASP A 596 -9.87 31.83 -6.68
C ASP A 596 -8.45 32.17 -6.21
N LYS A 597 -7.64 31.20 -5.77
CA LYS A 597 -6.20 31.40 -5.49
C LYS A 597 -5.46 31.84 -6.75
N SER A 598 -4.36 32.58 -6.54
CA SER A 598 -3.50 33.03 -7.65
C SER A 598 -2.99 31.86 -8.48
N ASP A 599 -2.38 30.88 -7.85
CA ASP A 599 -1.89 29.65 -8.50
C ASP A 599 -1.75 28.50 -7.50
N PHE A 600 -1.74 27.26 -8.03
CA PHE A 600 -1.35 26.03 -7.36
C PHE A 600 -1.13 24.91 -8.41
N ILE A 601 -0.40 23.87 -8.04
CA ILE A 601 -0.12 22.74 -8.93
C ILE A 601 -1.43 22.07 -9.35
N GLY A 602 -1.65 21.95 -10.67
CA GLY A 602 -2.86 21.34 -11.25
C GLY A 602 -4.05 22.28 -11.41
N LYS A 603 -3.92 23.59 -11.06
CA LYS A 603 -5.03 24.55 -11.14
C LYS A 603 -5.68 24.63 -12.51
N ALA A 604 -4.89 24.75 -13.58
CA ALA A 604 -5.42 24.87 -14.94
C ALA A 604 -6.28 23.65 -15.32
N ALA A 605 -5.78 22.45 -15.09
CA ALA A 605 -6.50 21.20 -15.38
C ALA A 605 -7.77 21.08 -14.51
N LEU A 606 -7.67 21.39 -13.21
CA LEU A 606 -8.81 21.31 -12.30
C LEU A 606 -9.89 22.34 -12.64
N THR A 607 -9.51 23.54 -13.15
CA THR A 607 -10.45 24.56 -13.61
C THR A 607 -11.25 24.07 -14.82
N GLU A 608 -10.61 23.35 -15.74
CA GLU A 608 -11.35 22.72 -16.87
C GLU A 608 -12.29 21.62 -16.40
N ARG A 609 -11.84 20.75 -15.47
CA ARG A 609 -12.68 19.69 -14.88
C ARG A 609 -13.92 20.25 -14.17
N ALA A 610 -13.78 21.38 -13.48
CA ALA A 610 -14.89 22.05 -12.78
C ALA A 610 -16.04 22.49 -13.70
N LYS A 611 -15.82 22.56 -15.03
CA LYS A 611 -16.85 22.96 -16.00
C LYS A 611 -17.84 21.84 -16.32
N THR A 612 -17.48 20.60 -15.99
CA THR A 612 -18.32 19.41 -16.26
C THR A 612 -18.64 18.69 -14.96
N PRO A 613 -19.87 18.14 -14.81
CA PRO A 613 -20.19 17.31 -13.64
C PRO A 613 -19.25 16.10 -13.54
N PRO A 614 -18.87 15.69 -12.33
CA PRO A 614 -18.05 14.50 -12.13
C PRO A 614 -18.76 13.26 -12.68
N LYS A 615 -17.99 12.36 -13.30
CA LYS A 615 -18.51 11.10 -13.84
C LYS A 615 -18.76 10.08 -12.73
N LYS A 616 -17.90 10.08 -11.74
CA LYS A 616 -18.02 9.24 -10.54
C LYS A 616 -18.11 10.09 -9.28
N LYS A 617 -18.65 9.51 -8.23
CA LYS A 617 -18.69 10.15 -6.91
C LYS A 617 -18.43 9.14 -5.82
N LEU A 618 -17.57 9.52 -4.88
CA LEU A 618 -17.40 8.80 -3.64
C LEU A 618 -18.62 9.02 -2.74
N VAL A 619 -19.22 7.93 -2.30
CA VAL A 619 -20.38 7.93 -1.40
C VAL A 619 -20.18 6.97 -0.24
N THR A 620 -20.95 7.16 0.82
CA THR A 620 -21.08 6.20 1.91
C THR A 620 -22.26 5.28 1.63
N LEU A 621 -22.11 3.99 1.89
CA LEU A 621 -23.15 2.96 1.79
C LEU A 621 -23.40 2.35 3.18
N ILE A 622 -24.66 2.14 3.53
CA ILE A 622 -25.07 1.24 4.61
C ILE A 622 -25.27 -0.12 3.98
N VAL A 623 -24.60 -1.15 4.51
CA VAL A 623 -24.58 -2.51 3.96
C VAL A 623 -25.37 -3.43 4.88
N ASP A 624 -26.30 -4.20 4.32
CA ASP A 624 -27.17 -5.11 5.07
C ASP A 624 -26.48 -6.47 5.29
N SER A 625 -25.42 -6.46 6.07
CA SER A 625 -24.67 -7.67 6.47
C SER A 625 -24.28 -7.57 7.94
N ASP A 626 -24.52 -8.63 8.67
CA ASP A 626 -24.21 -8.76 10.11
C ASP A 626 -22.92 -9.55 10.38
N LYS A 627 -22.37 -10.24 9.38
CA LYS A 627 -21.23 -11.16 9.53
C LYS A 627 -20.00 -10.78 8.75
N THR A 628 -20.15 -10.00 7.67
CA THR A 628 -19.07 -9.77 6.70
C THR A 628 -19.00 -8.29 6.36
N PRO A 629 -17.87 -7.63 6.54
CA PRO A 629 -17.68 -6.27 6.03
C PRO A 629 -17.52 -6.30 4.51
N ALA A 630 -17.98 -5.27 3.82
CA ALA A 630 -17.60 -5.03 2.44
C ALA A 630 -16.09 -4.81 2.36
N ARG A 631 -15.46 -5.23 1.26
CA ARG A 631 -14.02 -5.10 1.07
C ARG A 631 -13.70 -4.23 -0.13
N GLY A 632 -12.59 -3.52 -0.07
CA GLY A 632 -12.08 -2.75 -1.21
C GLY A 632 -11.99 -3.62 -2.47
N GLY A 633 -12.42 -3.08 -3.61
CA GLY A 633 -12.50 -3.80 -4.87
C GLY A 633 -13.79 -4.59 -5.10
N ALA A 634 -14.70 -4.71 -4.10
CA ALA A 634 -16.00 -5.36 -4.32
C ALA A 634 -16.84 -4.55 -5.31
N SER A 635 -17.51 -5.25 -6.23
CA SER A 635 -18.38 -4.62 -7.24
C SER A 635 -19.67 -4.15 -6.63
N VAL A 636 -20.07 -2.92 -6.92
CA VAL A 636 -21.38 -2.36 -6.60
C VAL A 636 -22.25 -2.42 -7.85
N MET A 637 -23.47 -2.95 -7.74
CA MET A 637 -24.34 -3.25 -8.87
C MET A 637 -25.73 -2.66 -8.74
N ASP A 638 -26.33 -2.35 -9.88
CA ASP A 638 -27.76 -2.07 -10.04
C ASP A 638 -28.32 -2.96 -11.15
N GLY A 639 -29.33 -3.79 -10.81
CA GLY A 639 -29.94 -4.73 -11.76
C GLY A 639 -28.95 -5.69 -12.45
N GLY A 640 -27.86 -6.10 -11.76
CA GLY A 640 -26.82 -6.99 -12.30
C GLY A 640 -25.71 -6.27 -13.11
N VAL A 641 -25.84 -4.95 -13.31
CA VAL A 641 -24.83 -4.14 -13.99
C VAL A 641 -23.89 -3.50 -12.95
N VAL A 642 -22.59 -3.58 -13.16
CA VAL A 642 -21.61 -2.92 -12.29
C VAL A 642 -21.69 -1.41 -12.49
N VAL A 643 -21.96 -0.69 -11.44
CA VAL A 643 -22.10 0.78 -11.38
C VAL A 643 -21.06 1.45 -10.51
N GLY A 644 -20.19 0.66 -9.88
CA GLY A 644 -19.12 1.20 -9.03
C GLY A 644 -18.32 0.14 -8.30
N THR A 645 -17.41 0.63 -7.47
CA THR A 645 -16.46 -0.22 -6.71
C THR A 645 -16.29 0.30 -5.30
N VAL A 646 -16.30 -0.60 -4.33
CA VAL A 646 -16.01 -0.30 -2.93
C VAL A 646 -14.53 0.11 -2.78
N SER A 647 -14.27 1.18 -2.04
CA SER A 647 -12.92 1.63 -1.67
C SER A 647 -12.54 1.18 -0.25
N SER A 648 -13.43 1.37 0.71
CA SER A 648 -13.26 0.97 2.11
C SER A 648 -14.52 0.31 2.65
N GLY A 649 -14.37 -0.59 3.64
CA GLY A 649 -15.52 -1.20 4.32
C GLY A 649 -15.18 -1.72 5.71
N GLY A 650 -16.12 -1.59 6.63
CA GLY A 650 -15.99 -2.00 8.02
C GLY A 650 -17.26 -1.81 8.83
N TYR A 651 -17.22 -2.20 10.10
CA TYR A 651 -18.37 -2.07 10.99
C TYR A 651 -18.25 -0.82 11.87
N GLY A 652 -19.27 0.00 11.85
CA GLY A 652 -19.40 1.17 12.72
C GLY A 652 -20.06 0.80 14.04
N HIS A 653 -19.26 0.58 15.08
CA HIS A 653 -19.72 0.11 16.39
C HIS A 653 -20.61 1.14 17.11
N ARG A 654 -20.31 2.46 16.95
CA ARG A 654 -21.09 3.55 17.58
C ARG A 654 -22.47 3.72 16.93
N VAL A 655 -22.58 3.41 15.64
CA VAL A 655 -23.82 3.55 14.86
C VAL A 655 -24.55 2.21 14.63
N GLY A 656 -23.90 1.08 14.97
CA GLY A 656 -24.47 -0.27 14.83
C GLY A 656 -24.75 -0.64 13.38
N LYS A 657 -23.89 -0.22 12.43
CA LYS A 657 -24.07 -0.42 10.99
C LYS A 657 -22.81 -0.93 10.32
N ASN A 658 -22.98 -1.81 9.35
CA ASN A 658 -21.92 -2.13 8.40
C ASN A 658 -21.86 -1.02 7.35
N ILE A 659 -20.66 -0.44 7.13
CA ILE A 659 -20.44 0.77 6.34
C ILE A 659 -19.46 0.42 5.22
N ALA A 660 -19.70 0.95 4.01
CA ALA A 660 -18.74 0.95 2.94
C ALA A 660 -18.64 2.35 2.31
N TYR A 661 -17.44 2.67 1.79
CA TYR A 661 -17.26 3.77 0.85
C TYR A 661 -17.11 3.18 -0.54
N ALA A 662 -17.70 3.84 -1.54
CA ALA A 662 -17.63 3.38 -2.91
C ALA A 662 -17.60 4.55 -3.90
N PHE A 663 -16.81 4.40 -4.97
CA PHE A 663 -16.90 5.25 -6.13
C PHE A 663 -18.01 4.71 -7.05
N LEU A 664 -19.10 5.45 -7.18
CA LEU A 664 -20.21 5.11 -8.03
C LEU A 664 -20.26 6.01 -9.27
N ASP A 665 -20.77 5.50 -10.37
CA ASP A 665 -21.17 6.33 -11.50
C ASP A 665 -22.22 7.34 -11.03
N ALA A 666 -22.05 8.61 -11.41
CA ALA A 666 -22.77 9.73 -10.83
C ALA A 666 -24.31 9.61 -10.78
N PRO A 667 -25.01 8.98 -11.76
CA PRO A 667 -26.45 8.76 -11.68
C PRO A 667 -26.89 7.91 -10.51
N PHE A 668 -26.06 7.00 -10.01
CA PHE A 668 -26.35 6.09 -8.91
C PHE A 668 -25.90 6.60 -7.53
N ALA A 669 -25.24 7.76 -7.49
CA ALA A 669 -24.70 8.36 -6.26
C ALA A 669 -25.69 9.28 -5.55
N THR A 670 -26.98 8.93 -5.56
CA THR A 670 -28.07 9.72 -4.94
C THR A 670 -28.44 9.11 -3.60
N GLU A 671 -28.60 9.94 -2.57
CA GLU A 671 -29.00 9.48 -1.24
C GLU A 671 -30.31 8.68 -1.28
N GLY A 672 -30.34 7.55 -0.59
CA GLY A 672 -31.46 6.62 -0.59
C GLY A 672 -31.50 5.63 -1.75
N GLN A 673 -30.58 5.72 -2.73
CA GLN A 673 -30.50 4.76 -3.85
C GLN A 673 -30.22 3.35 -3.32
N PRO A 674 -31.11 2.36 -3.59
CA PRO A 674 -30.85 0.96 -3.28
C PRO A 674 -29.88 0.38 -4.33
N LEU A 675 -28.89 -0.37 -3.88
CA LEU A 675 -27.87 -1.04 -4.69
C LEU A 675 -27.57 -2.41 -4.09
N VAL A 676 -26.71 -3.16 -4.76
CA VAL A 676 -26.24 -4.47 -4.30
C VAL A 676 -24.71 -4.50 -4.35
N ILE A 677 -24.07 -5.08 -3.35
CA ILE A 677 -22.63 -5.33 -3.33
C ILE A 677 -22.39 -6.83 -3.49
N ASP A 678 -21.54 -7.22 -4.42
CA ASP A 678 -21.05 -8.60 -4.54
C ASP A 678 -20.01 -8.88 -3.45
N MET A 679 -20.44 -9.60 -2.42
CA MET A 679 -19.60 -9.97 -1.27
C MET A 679 -19.47 -11.48 -1.21
N LEU A 680 -18.28 -12.00 -1.54
CA LEU A 680 -17.96 -13.44 -1.55
C LEU A 680 -18.94 -14.26 -2.43
N GLY A 681 -19.34 -13.72 -3.59
CA GLY A 681 -20.29 -14.35 -4.50
C GLY A 681 -21.75 -14.26 -4.07
N GLN A 682 -22.06 -13.49 -3.02
CA GLN A 682 -23.42 -13.20 -2.58
C GLN A 682 -23.77 -11.73 -2.85
N GLU A 683 -24.98 -11.52 -3.34
CA GLU A 683 -25.54 -10.19 -3.55
C GLU A 683 -26.15 -9.66 -2.25
N ILE A 684 -25.48 -8.67 -1.64
CA ILE A 684 -25.90 -8.07 -0.36
C ILE A 684 -26.47 -6.68 -0.63
N SER A 685 -27.64 -6.42 -0.10
CA SER A 685 -28.29 -5.12 -0.23
C SER A 685 -27.49 -4.00 0.43
N ALA A 686 -27.44 -2.84 -0.23
CA ALA A 686 -26.80 -1.64 0.28
C ALA A 686 -27.61 -0.41 -0.09
N THR A 687 -27.51 0.66 0.71
CA THR A 687 -28.21 1.92 0.45
C THR A 687 -27.24 3.08 0.53
N VAL A 688 -27.28 3.96 -0.47
CA VAL A 688 -26.45 5.18 -0.52
C VAL A 688 -26.85 6.15 0.59
N THR A 689 -25.85 6.67 1.29
CA THR A 689 -25.96 7.84 2.16
C THR A 689 -24.79 8.78 1.93
N ASN A 690 -25.02 10.08 1.91
CA ASN A 690 -23.99 11.09 1.62
C ASN A 690 -23.50 11.83 2.86
N SER A 691 -23.93 11.41 4.06
CA SER A 691 -23.55 12.05 5.31
C SER A 691 -22.69 11.14 6.20
N ALA A 692 -21.87 11.74 7.05
CA ALA A 692 -21.24 11.04 8.15
C ALA A 692 -22.34 10.51 9.06
N LEU A 693 -22.28 9.23 9.42
CA LEU A 693 -23.28 8.57 10.25
C LEU A 693 -23.14 8.94 11.73
N TYR A 694 -21.95 9.35 12.14
CA TYR A 694 -21.64 9.73 13.51
C TYR A 694 -21.24 11.20 13.60
N ASP A 695 -21.87 11.98 14.50
CA ASP A 695 -21.57 13.38 14.80
C ASP A 695 -21.39 14.26 13.51
N PRO A 696 -22.39 14.31 12.60
CA PRO A 696 -22.25 14.99 11.32
C PRO A 696 -22.02 16.51 11.45
N ASP A 697 -22.44 17.11 12.53
CA ASP A 697 -22.28 18.54 12.84
C ASP A 697 -20.96 18.88 13.54
N MET A 698 -20.09 17.90 13.77
CA MET A 698 -18.77 18.07 14.42
C MET A 698 -18.84 18.56 15.87
N SER A 699 -19.94 18.34 16.57
CA SER A 699 -20.15 18.83 17.94
C SER A 699 -19.18 18.21 18.93
N ARG A 700 -18.92 16.90 18.80
CA ARG A 700 -17.99 16.15 19.66
C ARG A 700 -16.52 16.52 19.42
N VAL A 701 -16.13 16.65 18.17
CA VAL A 701 -14.75 17.04 17.81
C VAL A 701 -14.42 18.44 18.30
N ARG A 702 -15.40 19.34 18.33
CA ARG A 702 -15.24 20.73 18.72
C ARG A 702 -15.67 21.03 20.16
N ALA A 703 -15.93 20.01 20.95
CA ALA A 703 -16.43 20.12 22.32
C ALA A 703 -15.53 20.94 23.27
#